data_748c18aabf9a2d340c38278d7eb9efae
#
_entry.id   748c18aabf9a2d340c38278d7eb9efae
#
_cell.length_a   1.000
_cell.length_b   1.000
_cell.length_c   1.000
_cell.angle_alpha   90.00
_cell.angle_beta   90.00
_cell.angle_gamma   90.00
#
_symmetry.space_group_name_H-M   'P 1'
#
loop_
_entity.id
_entity.type
_entity.pdbx_description
1 polymer ?
#
loop_
_entity_poly.entity_id
_entity_poly.type
_entity_poly.pdbx_seq_one_letter_code
_entity_poly.pdbx_strand_id
1 'polypeptide(L)'
;MKTHKLWRSIVLLASFAFLLQFSTAAIAQDSDDQDQSQDPPGRVARLNYSQGSISFRPAGEDDWVTGVPNRPMMSGDDLWADENSRAEVHIGSTAIRLGSQTGITFLTLDDNTTQIRLAQGSLIVRVRHVDDDDNFEIDTPNIAFTLLQPGEYRLDVSQDGSRTEVTTWHGRGHVTGGGLSYNVVAGQSASFTGNQDHLDYDLGQVPDRDDLDSWAFERDDREDRADSANYVSREMTGYEDLDEYGDWSYVAGYGTCWRPRAVIVGWAPYRFGHWVYVGPWGWTWVEDEPWGFAPFHYGRWAFVNSGWFWVPGPVVIRPVWAPALVAFVGGGPGFHFSAGVGVGWFPLAPGEVYVPGYHVSRTYVNNINITNTTVNVTRVTNVYNTVIVNKSTTINNITYVNQRVTGGVTVVSHDAFVNARPAAQNLMRVDAREVVSAPITRAVAVEPVRTSVIGAGQPVSVRPPAAVISRPVVAVRTPAPPVRSIEQRQAQAGGRLNEQALVRPVGPARPAPSVKQNAQPNQDGFRSFGQPNNSNNAEDNNNRAKPMLRPQPRVYEQQGTPTEEGRNAPSQDNRNAQPQPSRPAQPENRQFQPPNREPAESHPLVRPAPPVRQPTPEQEHQQEKKFNQWHEQRPSAPPQQRSQPQHSEPRQEKPKK
;
A
#
# COMPACT_ATOMS: atom_id res chain seq x y z
N MET A 1 -35.59 -13.15 -69.48
CA MET A 1 -34.45 -13.59 -68.67
C MET A 1 -33.51 -12.44 -68.17
N LYS A 2 -33.82 -11.16 -68.33
CA LYS A 2 -32.95 -10.04 -67.90
C LYS A 2 -33.41 -9.35 -66.56
N THR A 3 -34.60 -9.60 -66.09
CA THR A 3 -35.16 -8.95 -64.87
C THR A 3 -34.80 -9.64 -63.61
N HIS A 4 -34.51 -10.95 -63.57
CA HIS A 4 -34.14 -11.68 -62.38
C HIS A 4 -32.69 -11.45 -61.89
N LYS A 5 -31.78 -10.98 -62.76
CA LYS A 5 -30.39 -10.68 -62.35
C LYS A 5 -30.29 -9.33 -61.64
N LEU A 6 -31.12 -8.35 -62.02
CA LEU A 6 -31.10 -7.04 -61.37
C LEU A 6 -31.65 -7.10 -59.92
N TRP A 7 -32.65 -7.92 -59.67
CA TRP A 7 -33.25 -8.03 -58.35
C TRP A 7 -32.34 -8.76 -57.35
N ARG A 8 -31.57 -9.75 -57.80
CA ARG A 8 -30.56 -10.42 -56.98
C ARG A 8 -29.40 -9.52 -56.59
N SER A 9 -28.98 -8.60 -57.46
CA SER A 9 -27.93 -7.64 -57.15
C SER A 9 -28.40 -6.54 -56.17
N ILE A 10 -29.64 -6.13 -56.22
CA ILE A 10 -30.22 -5.15 -55.30
C ILE A 10 -30.42 -5.77 -53.90
N VAL A 11 -30.83 -7.03 -53.78
CA VAL A 11 -30.98 -7.72 -52.48
C VAL A 11 -29.62 -7.98 -51.84
N LEU A 12 -28.57 -8.29 -52.62
CA LEU A 12 -27.20 -8.46 -52.09
C LEU A 12 -26.57 -7.13 -51.64
N LEU A 13 -26.85 -6.01 -52.34
CA LEU A 13 -26.42 -4.68 -51.94
C LEU A 13 -27.16 -4.17 -50.69
N ALA A 14 -28.45 -4.47 -50.55
CA ALA A 14 -29.22 -4.14 -49.35
C ALA A 14 -28.80 -4.96 -48.13
N SER A 15 -28.44 -6.24 -48.32
CA SER A 15 -27.93 -7.10 -47.25
C SER A 15 -26.53 -6.68 -46.76
N PHE A 16 -25.68 -6.16 -47.68
CA PHE A 16 -24.35 -5.65 -47.34
C PHE A 16 -24.41 -4.28 -46.65
N ALA A 17 -25.37 -3.42 -47.03
CA ALA A 17 -25.62 -2.13 -46.37
C ALA A 17 -26.22 -2.32 -44.97
N PHE A 18 -27.00 -3.39 -44.71
CA PHE A 18 -27.55 -3.70 -43.39
C PHE A 18 -26.51 -4.33 -42.45
N LEU A 19 -25.50 -5.04 -42.99
CA LEU A 19 -24.36 -5.56 -42.23
C LEU A 19 -23.33 -4.48 -41.87
N LEU A 20 -23.27 -3.37 -42.58
CA LEU A 20 -22.42 -2.23 -42.30
C LEU A 20 -22.98 -1.26 -41.23
N GLN A 21 -24.28 -1.35 -40.92
CA GLN A 21 -24.89 -0.52 -39.86
C GLN A 21 -24.84 -1.13 -38.48
N PHE A 22 -24.42 -2.41 -38.34
CA PHE A 22 -24.24 -3.05 -37.03
C PHE A 22 -22.81 -3.01 -36.47
N SER A 23 -21.89 -2.31 -37.15
CA SER A 23 -20.47 -2.27 -36.75
C SER A 23 -20.03 -0.96 -36.10
N THR A 24 -20.97 -0.15 -35.61
CA THR A 24 -20.62 1.03 -34.78
C THR A 24 -21.32 1.04 -33.44
N ALA A 25 -21.53 -0.14 -32.81
CA ALA A 25 -21.41 -0.21 -31.40
C ALA A 25 -19.89 -0.18 -31.12
N ALA A 26 -19.28 0.99 -31.29
CA ALA A 26 -18.00 1.26 -30.69
C ALA A 26 -18.18 0.96 -29.19
N ILE A 27 -17.59 -0.13 -28.74
CA ILE A 27 -17.18 -0.28 -27.38
C ILE A 27 -16.42 1.01 -27.11
N ALA A 28 -17.03 1.93 -26.38
CA ALA A 28 -16.31 2.95 -25.67
C ALA A 28 -15.47 2.16 -24.66
N GLN A 29 -14.33 1.68 -25.14
CA GLN A 29 -13.26 1.19 -24.30
C GLN A 29 -12.86 2.42 -23.51
N ASP A 30 -13.21 2.39 -22.23
CA ASP A 30 -12.90 3.40 -21.24
C ASP A 30 -11.40 3.69 -21.38
N SER A 31 -11.05 4.82 -21.95
CA SER A 31 -9.65 5.24 -22.19
C SER A 31 -8.95 5.60 -20.85
N ASP A 32 -9.63 5.44 -19.73
CA ASP A 32 -9.08 5.67 -18.38
C ASP A 32 -8.16 4.54 -17.89
N ASP A 33 -8.18 3.35 -18.52
CA ASP A 33 -7.32 2.22 -18.12
C ASP A 33 -5.88 2.30 -18.67
N GLN A 34 -5.53 3.28 -19.48
CA GLN A 34 -4.15 3.42 -19.99
C GLN A 34 -3.18 4.05 -18.99
N ASP A 35 -3.65 4.50 -17.84
CA ASP A 35 -2.85 5.19 -16.80
C ASP A 35 -2.47 4.27 -15.62
N GLN A 36 -2.64 2.95 -15.75
CA GLN A 36 -2.31 1.96 -14.69
C GLN A 36 -0.82 1.90 -14.33
N SER A 37 0.04 2.47 -15.15
CA SER A 37 1.49 2.46 -14.92
C SER A 37 1.98 3.46 -13.85
N GLN A 38 1.10 4.21 -13.20
CA GLN A 38 1.46 5.30 -12.27
C GLN A 38 0.75 5.25 -10.92
N ASP A 39 0.01 4.19 -10.59
CA ASP A 39 -0.55 4.04 -9.25
C ASP A 39 0.58 3.90 -8.22
N PRO A 40 0.48 4.55 -7.07
CA PRO A 40 1.45 4.37 -6.00
C PRO A 40 1.33 2.96 -5.41
N PRO A 41 2.42 2.43 -4.79
CA PRO A 41 2.36 1.14 -4.13
C PRO A 41 1.26 1.08 -3.07
N GLY A 42 0.64 -0.09 -2.93
CA GLY A 42 -0.34 -0.37 -1.87
C GLY A 42 0.30 -0.82 -0.57
N ARG A 43 1.64 -0.86 -0.48
CA ARG A 43 2.40 -1.23 0.73
C ARG A 43 3.59 -0.29 0.96
N VAL A 44 4.01 -0.21 2.21
CA VAL A 44 5.16 0.58 2.68
C VAL A 44 5.92 -0.21 3.74
N ALA A 45 7.15 0.18 4.03
CA ALA A 45 7.83 -0.28 5.23
C ALA A 45 7.50 0.64 6.42
N ARG A 46 7.53 0.08 7.62
CA ARG A 46 7.30 0.78 8.89
C ARG A 46 8.49 0.58 9.81
N LEU A 47 9.06 1.66 10.34
CA LEU A 47 9.97 1.56 11.49
C LEU A 47 9.13 1.20 12.72
N ASN A 48 9.20 -0.08 13.15
CA ASN A 48 8.38 -0.62 14.23
C ASN A 48 9.05 -0.45 15.60
N TYR A 49 10.35 -0.68 15.67
CA TYR A 49 11.10 -0.64 16.91
C TYR A 49 12.44 0.05 16.71
N SER A 50 12.87 0.80 17.72
CA SER A 50 14.18 1.43 17.77
C SER A 50 14.75 1.36 19.19
N GLN A 51 16.03 0.99 19.29
CA GLN A 51 16.79 1.02 20.53
C GLN A 51 18.17 1.63 20.26
N GLY A 52 18.61 2.54 21.11
CA GLY A 52 19.86 3.27 20.92
C GLY A 52 19.71 4.40 19.90
N SER A 53 20.73 4.67 19.10
CA SER A 53 20.76 5.75 18.11
C SER A 53 20.37 5.21 16.74
N ILE A 54 19.16 5.48 16.31
CA ILE A 54 18.66 5.15 14.99
C ILE A 54 18.49 6.44 14.19
N SER A 55 19.19 6.52 13.06
CA SER A 55 19.13 7.67 12.15
C SER A 55 18.43 7.30 10.85
N PHE A 56 17.60 8.20 10.37
CA PHE A 56 16.80 8.08 9.17
C PHE A 56 17.11 9.20 8.20
N ARG A 57 17.15 8.90 6.91
CA ARG A 57 17.29 9.90 5.85
C ARG A 57 16.19 9.68 4.81
N PRO A 58 15.26 10.65 4.63
CA PRO A 58 14.22 10.56 3.62
C PRO A 58 14.81 10.57 2.21
N ALA A 59 14.15 9.85 1.31
CA ALA A 59 14.52 9.79 -0.09
C ALA A 59 14.62 11.18 -0.73
N GLY A 60 15.74 11.45 -1.39
CA GLY A 60 16.01 12.72 -2.07
C GLY A 60 16.50 13.85 -1.16
N GLU A 61 16.58 13.65 0.15
CA GLU A 61 17.10 14.62 1.10
C GLU A 61 18.50 14.25 1.59
N ASP A 62 19.30 15.26 1.99
CA ASP A 62 20.66 15.05 2.50
C ASP A 62 20.73 14.96 4.02
N ASP A 63 19.68 15.41 4.71
CA ASP A 63 19.66 15.49 6.17
C ASP A 63 19.32 14.14 6.81
N TRP A 64 20.10 13.79 7.81
CA TRP A 64 19.82 12.69 8.72
C TRP A 64 19.11 13.19 9.96
N VAL A 65 18.02 12.52 10.33
CA VAL A 65 17.22 12.80 11.52
C VAL A 65 17.05 11.56 12.36
N THR A 66 16.60 11.72 13.61
CA THR A 66 16.23 10.57 14.45
C THR A 66 15.13 9.75 13.77
N GLY A 67 15.30 8.44 13.68
CA GLY A 67 14.27 7.53 13.22
C GLY A 67 13.09 7.53 14.20
N VAL A 68 11.92 7.88 13.70
CA VAL A 68 10.67 7.95 14.50
C VAL A 68 9.84 6.71 14.19
N PRO A 69 9.42 5.94 15.23
CA PRO A 69 8.47 4.83 15.02
C PRO A 69 7.19 5.28 14.31
N ASN A 70 6.53 4.36 13.64
CA ASN A 70 5.34 4.57 12.83
C ASN A 70 5.53 5.45 11.57
N ARG A 71 6.74 5.96 11.34
CA ARG A 71 6.98 6.65 10.07
C ARG A 71 6.99 5.62 8.93
N PRO A 72 6.15 5.79 7.89
CA PRO A 72 6.24 5.00 6.68
C PRO A 72 7.55 5.25 5.95
N MET A 73 8.16 4.19 5.43
CA MET A 73 9.38 4.23 4.64
C MET A 73 9.09 3.72 3.22
N MET A 74 9.83 4.25 2.25
CA MET A 74 9.63 4.01 0.83
C MET A 74 10.96 3.81 0.08
N SER A 75 10.87 3.58 -1.24
CA SER A 75 12.06 3.53 -2.10
C SER A 75 12.90 4.80 -1.97
N GLY A 76 14.20 4.63 -1.79
CA GLY A 76 15.19 5.69 -1.63
C GLY A 76 15.43 6.10 -0.18
N ASP A 77 14.65 5.62 0.80
CA ASP A 77 14.87 5.93 2.22
C ASP A 77 16.05 5.13 2.77
N ASP A 78 16.82 5.77 3.65
CA ASP A 78 17.95 5.17 4.36
C ASP A 78 17.69 5.05 5.86
N LEU A 79 18.19 3.97 6.45
CA LEU A 79 18.19 3.75 7.89
C LEU A 79 19.57 3.33 8.37
N TRP A 80 20.02 3.90 9.48
CA TRP A 80 21.28 3.57 10.14
C TRP A 80 21.05 3.25 11.61
N ALA A 81 21.46 2.06 12.03
CA ALA A 81 21.58 1.69 13.44
C ALA A 81 23.04 1.85 13.85
N ASP A 82 23.30 2.75 14.81
CA ASP A 82 24.65 3.04 15.27
C ASP A 82 25.21 1.97 16.20
N GLU A 83 26.37 2.20 16.77
CA GLU A 83 26.98 1.31 17.73
C GLU A 83 26.04 1.02 18.92
N ASN A 84 25.93 -0.26 19.32
CA ASN A 84 25.04 -0.72 20.40
C ASN A 84 23.55 -0.39 20.17
N SER A 85 23.16 -0.23 18.92
CA SER A 85 21.78 0.10 18.52
C SER A 85 21.19 -1.03 17.70
N ARG A 86 19.85 -1.11 17.71
CA ARG A 86 19.07 -2.05 16.88
C ARG A 86 17.73 -1.47 16.50
N ALA A 87 17.26 -1.85 15.33
CA ALA A 87 15.97 -1.43 14.81
C ALA A 87 15.20 -2.61 14.20
N GLU A 88 13.89 -2.48 14.14
CA GLU A 88 13.03 -3.40 13.42
C GLU A 88 12.13 -2.63 12.47
N VAL A 89 12.03 -3.14 11.25
CA VAL A 89 11.20 -2.59 10.18
C VAL A 89 10.27 -3.69 9.69
N HIS A 90 8.99 -3.38 9.51
CA HIS A 90 7.99 -4.31 8.99
C HIS A 90 7.49 -3.91 7.60
N ILE A 91 7.26 -4.90 6.74
CA ILE A 91 6.58 -4.79 5.45
C ILE A 91 5.56 -5.93 5.40
N GLY A 92 4.28 -5.65 5.62
CA GLY A 92 3.31 -6.71 5.82
C GLY A 92 3.72 -7.64 6.95
N SER A 93 3.76 -8.95 6.68
CA SER A 93 4.21 -9.99 7.63
C SER A 93 5.72 -10.19 7.68
N THR A 94 6.49 -9.46 6.88
CA THR A 94 7.95 -9.55 6.85
C THR A 94 8.55 -8.63 7.89
N ALA A 95 9.43 -9.18 8.76
CA ALA A 95 10.23 -8.42 9.72
C ALA A 95 11.70 -8.34 9.27
N ILE A 96 12.26 -7.14 9.31
CA ILE A 96 13.64 -6.81 8.91
C ILE A 96 14.30 -6.17 10.13
N ARG A 97 15.37 -6.80 10.65
CA ARG A 97 16.01 -6.40 11.90
C ARG A 97 17.47 -6.03 11.66
N LEU A 98 17.81 -4.85 12.11
CA LEU A 98 19.14 -4.27 11.99
C LEU A 98 19.86 -4.43 13.33
N GLY A 99 21.10 -4.96 13.28
CA GLY A 99 22.03 -4.96 14.40
C GLY A 99 22.85 -3.68 14.49
N SER A 100 23.85 -3.71 15.40
CA SER A 100 24.79 -2.60 15.61
C SER A 100 25.55 -2.25 14.33
N GLN A 101 25.80 -0.95 14.10
CA GLN A 101 26.54 -0.41 12.95
C GLN A 101 26.03 -0.90 11.59
N THR A 102 24.72 -1.00 11.46
CA THR A 102 24.05 -1.51 10.25
C THR A 102 23.40 -0.39 9.46
N GLY A 103 23.72 -0.34 8.15
CA GLY A 103 23.14 0.63 7.22
C GLY A 103 22.41 -0.03 6.07
N ILE A 104 21.14 0.33 5.91
CA ILE A 104 20.30 -0.10 4.78
C ILE A 104 19.75 1.06 3.98
N THR A 105 19.47 0.81 2.70
CA THR A 105 18.68 1.67 1.81
C THR A 105 17.61 0.82 1.15
N PHE A 106 16.37 1.27 1.12
CA PHE A 106 15.34 0.67 0.26
C PHE A 106 15.58 1.13 -1.18
N LEU A 107 16.23 0.30 -1.99
CA LEU A 107 16.46 0.61 -3.41
C LEU A 107 15.17 0.59 -4.23
N THR A 108 14.32 -0.41 -3.95
CA THR A 108 12.98 -0.53 -4.52
C THR A 108 12.06 -1.11 -3.46
N LEU A 109 10.92 -0.46 -3.26
CA LEU A 109 9.82 -0.95 -2.44
C LEU A 109 8.51 -0.62 -3.15
N ASP A 110 7.91 -1.63 -3.76
CA ASP A 110 6.63 -1.57 -4.43
C ASP A 110 5.77 -2.80 -4.09
N ASP A 111 4.66 -3.01 -4.76
CA ASP A 111 3.72 -4.09 -4.43
C ASP A 111 4.32 -5.50 -4.57
N ASN A 112 5.30 -5.67 -5.47
CA ASN A 112 5.88 -6.98 -5.78
C ASN A 112 7.38 -7.06 -5.49
N THR A 113 8.06 -5.91 -5.28
CA THR A 113 9.51 -5.88 -5.13
C THR A 113 9.91 -5.24 -3.81
N THR A 114 10.74 -5.94 -3.06
CA THR A 114 11.51 -5.40 -1.94
C THR A 114 12.99 -5.60 -2.26
N GLN A 115 13.70 -4.51 -2.58
CA GLN A 115 15.13 -4.53 -2.85
C GLN A 115 15.84 -3.65 -1.84
N ILE A 116 16.73 -4.25 -1.06
CA ILE A 116 17.43 -3.60 0.05
C ILE A 116 18.93 -3.62 -0.22
N ARG A 117 19.55 -2.46 -0.17
CA ARG A 117 21.00 -2.33 -0.09
C ARG A 117 21.44 -2.49 1.37
N LEU A 118 22.28 -3.47 1.65
CA LEU A 118 22.97 -3.66 2.92
C LEU A 118 24.47 -3.33 2.71
N ALA A 119 24.87 -2.13 3.10
CA ALA A 119 26.23 -1.67 2.85
C ALA A 119 27.24 -2.13 3.91
N GLN A 120 26.78 -2.37 5.14
CA GLN A 120 27.57 -2.81 6.29
C GLN A 120 26.64 -3.29 7.39
N GLY A 121 27.12 -4.19 8.25
CA GLY A 121 26.47 -4.61 9.48
C GLY A 121 25.67 -5.89 9.33
N SER A 122 24.76 -6.14 10.27
CA SER A 122 24.00 -7.38 10.41
C SER A 122 22.52 -7.14 10.17
N LEU A 123 21.93 -7.88 9.26
CA LEU A 123 20.50 -7.83 8.89
C LEU A 123 19.88 -9.22 9.07
N ILE A 124 18.82 -9.33 9.89
CA ILE A 124 18.02 -10.53 9.99
C ILE A 124 16.67 -10.27 9.32
N VAL A 125 16.26 -11.18 8.45
CA VAL A 125 14.99 -11.09 7.74
C VAL A 125 14.15 -12.34 7.99
N ARG A 126 12.97 -12.13 8.57
CA ARG A 126 11.93 -13.15 8.71
C ARG A 126 10.87 -12.91 7.65
N VAL A 127 10.76 -13.79 6.67
CA VAL A 127 9.72 -13.76 5.64
C VAL A 127 8.72 -14.86 5.94
N ARG A 128 7.46 -14.49 6.19
CA ARG A 128 6.37 -15.42 6.49
C ARG A 128 5.58 -15.83 5.27
N HIS A 129 5.54 -14.93 4.29
CA HIS A 129 4.80 -15.15 3.04
C HIS A 129 5.59 -14.64 1.84
N VAL A 130 5.56 -15.37 0.74
CA VAL A 130 6.12 -15.01 -0.57
C VAL A 130 5.14 -15.49 -1.62
N ASP A 131 4.58 -14.59 -2.41
CA ASP A 131 3.79 -14.94 -3.59
C ASP A 131 4.71 -15.22 -4.78
N ASP A 132 4.18 -15.89 -5.81
CA ASP A 132 4.95 -16.25 -7.01
C ASP A 132 5.54 -15.02 -7.74
N ASP A 133 4.87 -13.87 -7.63
CA ASP A 133 5.28 -12.60 -8.25
C ASP A 133 6.18 -11.75 -7.32
N ASP A 134 6.37 -12.16 -6.07
CA ASP A 134 7.17 -11.42 -5.12
C ASP A 134 8.66 -11.59 -5.39
N ASN A 135 9.36 -10.47 -5.26
CA ASN A 135 10.80 -10.40 -5.40
C ASN A 135 11.38 -9.75 -4.15
N PHE A 136 12.16 -10.52 -3.40
CA PHE A 136 12.89 -10.00 -2.25
C PHE A 136 14.38 -10.18 -2.48
N GLU A 137 15.12 -9.08 -2.64
CA GLU A 137 16.55 -9.06 -2.93
C GLU A 137 17.29 -8.21 -1.90
N ILE A 138 18.41 -8.72 -1.41
CA ILE A 138 19.31 -7.99 -0.52
C ILE A 138 20.67 -7.87 -1.22
N ASP A 139 21.06 -6.64 -1.52
CA ASP A 139 22.24 -6.30 -2.27
C ASP A 139 23.37 -5.91 -1.31
N THR A 140 24.49 -6.60 -1.39
CA THR A 140 25.67 -6.36 -0.58
C THR A 140 26.87 -5.98 -1.47
N PRO A 141 27.99 -5.51 -0.92
CA PRO A 141 29.16 -5.19 -1.73
C PRO A 141 29.72 -6.37 -2.55
N ASN A 142 29.45 -7.60 -2.13
CA ASN A 142 29.99 -8.82 -2.73
C ASN A 142 28.97 -9.59 -3.57
N ILE A 143 27.71 -9.64 -3.13
CA ILE A 143 26.67 -10.50 -3.70
C ILE A 143 25.31 -9.79 -3.73
N ALA A 144 24.43 -10.24 -4.63
CA ALA A 144 22.99 -10.09 -4.53
C ALA A 144 22.40 -11.39 -3.97
N PHE A 145 21.55 -11.31 -2.95
CA PHE A 145 20.88 -12.43 -2.32
C PHE A 145 19.39 -12.32 -2.52
N THR A 146 18.80 -13.25 -3.29
CA THR A 146 17.36 -13.31 -3.55
C THR A 146 16.72 -14.37 -2.65
N LEU A 147 15.73 -14.01 -1.87
CA LEU A 147 14.96 -14.91 -1.05
C LEU A 147 13.95 -15.67 -1.93
N LEU A 148 14.01 -17.00 -1.92
CA LEU A 148 13.17 -17.85 -2.78
C LEU A 148 12.01 -18.51 -2.05
N GLN A 149 12.02 -18.53 -0.73
CA GLN A 149 11.01 -19.19 0.11
C GLN A 149 10.78 -18.41 1.39
N PRO A 150 9.61 -18.54 2.03
CA PRO A 150 9.43 -18.14 3.41
C PRO A 150 10.50 -18.75 4.30
N GLY A 151 11.03 -17.97 5.23
CA GLY A 151 12.15 -18.45 6.05
C GLY A 151 12.74 -17.37 6.95
N GLU A 152 13.89 -17.71 7.52
CA GLU A 152 14.69 -16.86 8.40
C GLU A 152 16.12 -16.81 7.87
N TYR A 153 16.55 -15.60 7.59
CA TYR A 153 17.81 -15.32 6.92
C TYR A 153 18.59 -14.24 7.66
N ARG A 154 19.90 -14.40 7.74
CA ARG A 154 20.79 -13.38 8.27
C ARG A 154 21.89 -13.09 7.25
N LEU A 155 22.19 -11.82 7.04
CA LEU A 155 23.30 -11.35 6.25
C LEU A 155 24.20 -10.47 7.12
N ASP A 156 25.47 -10.78 7.15
CA ASP A 156 26.50 -10.00 7.84
C ASP A 156 27.50 -9.48 6.82
N VAL A 157 27.62 -8.14 6.74
CA VAL A 157 28.60 -7.46 5.87
C VAL A 157 29.69 -6.85 6.73
N SER A 158 30.92 -7.24 6.48
CA SER A 158 32.11 -6.72 7.20
C SER A 158 32.21 -5.19 7.14
N GLN A 159 32.83 -4.61 8.15
CA GLN A 159 32.96 -3.16 8.25
C GLN A 159 33.65 -2.52 7.02
N ASP A 160 34.61 -3.20 6.42
CA ASP A 160 35.29 -2.78 5.19
C ASP A 160 34.54 -3.14 3.90
N GLY A 161 33.46 -3.97 4.01
CA GLY A 161 32.68 -4.45 2.89
C GLY A 161 33.35 -5.54 2.05
N SER A 162 34.44 -6.13 2.51
CA SER A 162 35.20 -7.15 1.76
C SER A 162 34.56 -8.54 1.82
N ARG A 163 33.69 -8.79 2.82
CA ARG A 163 33.07 -10.09 3.07
C ARG A 163 31.57 -9.92 3.36
N THR A 164 30.78 -10.81 2.78
CA THR A 164 29.38 -11.04 3.14
C THR A 164 29.20 -12.48 3.59
N GLU A 165 28.56 -12.69 4.74
CA GLU A 165 28.14 -13.99 5.23
C GLU A 165 26.62 -14.08 5.17
N VAL A 166 26.09 -15.21 4.69
CA VAL A 166 24.67 -15.51 4.61
C VAL A 166 24.40 -16.73 5.47
N THR A 167 23.54 -16.60 6.47
CA THR A 167 23.04 -17.69 7.29
C THR A 167 21.57 -17.93 7.02
N THR A 168 21.19 -19.17 6.71
CA THR A 168 19.81 -19.58 6.45
C THR A 168 19.38 -20.59 7.49
N TRP A 169 18.54 -20.19 8.47
CA TRP A 169 17.96 -21.14 9.44
C TRP A 169 16.82 -21.92 8.83
N HIS A 170 15.95 -21.24 8.09
CA HIS A 170 14.81 -21.83 7.40
C HIS A 170 14.68 -21.20 6.01
N GLY A 171 14.13 -21.98 5.07
CA GLY A 171 13.92 -21.50 3.70
C GLY A 171 15.09 -21.78 2.76
N ARG A 172 15.16 -21.02 1.70
CA ARG A 172 16.20 -21.08 0.66
C ARG A 172 16.35 -19.72 0.00
N GLY A 173 17.59 -19.29 -0.17
CA GLY A 173 17.91 -18.09 -0.93
C GLY A 173 18.93 -18.39 -2.02
N HIS A 174 19.03 -17.48 -2.98
CA HIS A 174 19.90 -17.57 -4.15
C HIS A 174 20.92 -16.45 -4.13
N VAL A 175 22.18 -16.79 -4.21
CA VAL A 175 23.30 -15.86 -4.31
C VAL A 175 23.73 -15.69 -5.76
N THR A 176 23.94 -14.44 -6.18
CA THR A 176 24.53 -14.07 -7.47
C THR A 176 25.63 -13.04 -7.26
N GLY A 177 26.83 -13.27 -7.82
CA GLY A 177 27.95 -12.33 -7.72
C GLY A 177 29.23 -12.94 -8.31
N GLY A 178 30.15 -12.12 -8.82
CA GLY A 178 31.41 -12.58 -9.38
C GLY A 178 31.35 -13.67 -10.45
N GLY A 179 30.20 -13.77 -11.15
CA GLY A 179 29.89 -14.86 -12.08
C GLY A 179 29.46 -16.15 -11.39
N LEU A 180 29.32 -16.18 -10.06
CA LEU A 180 28.84 -17.29 -9.26
C LEU A 180 27.30 -17.25 -9.16
N SER A 181 26.70 -18.45 -9.14
CA SER A 181 25.28 -18.69 -8.85
C SER A 181 25.19 -19.85 -7.86
N TYR A 182 24.63 -19.64 -6.67
CA TYR A 182 24.59 -20.64 -5.62
C TYR A 182 23.34 -20.51 -4.73
N ASN A 183 22.75 -21.65 -4.35
CA ASN A 183 21.62 -21.66 -3.42
C ASN A 183 22.11 -21.94 -1.99
N VAL A 184 21.82 -21.03 -1.05
CA VAL A 184 22.02 -21.28 0.38
C VAL A 184 20.70 -21.82 0.93
N VAL A 185 20.77 -23.00 1.53
CA VAL A 185 19.60 -23.75 2.00
C VAL A 185 19.52 -23.76 3.53
N ALA A 186 18.36 -24.18 4.05
CA ALA A 186 18.13 -24.29 5.50
C ALA A 186 19.24 -25.09 6.21
N GLY A 187 19.73 -24.55 7.33
CA GLY A 187 20.82 -25.13 8.12
C GLY A 187 22.21 -24.88 7.57
N GLN A 188 22.37 -23.96 6.62
CA GLN A 188 23.65 -23.63 5.99
C GLN A 188 24.05 -22.18 6.27
N SER A 189 25.35 -21.96 6.50
CA SER A 189 26.01 -20.66 6.40
C SER A 189 26.98 -20.68 5.22
N ALA A 190 27.08 -19.54 4.53
CA ALA A 190 27.99 -19.37 3.40
C ALA A 190 28.66 -18.00 3.47
N SER A 191 29.98 -17.97 3.39
CA SER A 191 30.79 -16.76 3.41
C SER A 191 31.29 -16.46 2.00
N PHE A 192 31.12 -15.22 1.56
CA PHE A 192 31.53 -14.74 0.23
C PHE A 192 32.53 -13.61 0.39
N THR A 193 33.70 -13.77 -0.22
CA THR A 193 34.82 -12.81 -0.16
C THR A 193 35.29 -12.48 -1.57
N GLY A 194 35.53 -11.21 -1.83
CA GLY A 194 35.98 -10.78 -3.15
C GLY A 194 35.13 -9.67 -3.75
N ASN A 195 35.19 -9.55 -5.05
CA ASN A 195 34.56 -8.48 -5.79
C ASN A 195 33.77 -9.00 -7.00
N GLN A 196 33.31 -8.05 -7.82
CA GLN A 196 32.49 -8.33 -8.99
C GLN A 196 33.17 -9.29 -10.01
N ASP A 197 34.49 -9.32 -10.11
CA ASP A 197 35.21 -10.09 -11.13
C ASP A 197 35.59 -11.48 -10.61
N HIS A 198 35.82 -11.61 -9.31
CA HIS A 198 36.23 -12.84 -8.64
C HIS A 198 35.62 -12.93 -7.25
N LEU A 199 34.88 -13.99 -7.00
CA LEU A 199 34.24 -14.26 -5.73
C LEU A 199 34.62 -15.65 -5.24
N ASP A 200 35.28 -15.68 -4.08
CA ASP A 200 35.55 -16.90 -3.33
C ASP A 200 34.42 -17.16 -2.34
N TYR A 201 34.12 -18.43 -2.06
CA TYR A 201 33.13 -18.77 -1.08
C TYR A 201 33.51 -19.99 -0.24
N ASP A 202 33.14 -19.96 1.03
CA ASP A 202 33.25 -21.06 1.97
C ASP A 202 31.88 -21.41 2.52
N LEU A 203 31.63 -22.73 2.67
CA LEU A 203 30.37 -23.26 3.21
C LEU A 203 30.59 -23.79 4.63
N GLY A 204 29.66 -23.45 5.50
CA GLY A 204 29.67 -23.87 6.89
C GLY A 204 28.29 -24.29 7.38
N GLN A 205 28.26 -24.71 8.63
CA GLN A 205 27.02 -24.92 9.38
C GLN A 205 26.56 -23.57 9.96
N VAL A 206 25.26 -23.48 10.25
CA VAL A 206 24.70 -22.34 10.98
C VAL A 206 25.46 -22.18 12.31
N PRO A 207 26.00 -20.99 12.62
CA PRO A 207 26.67 -20.71 13.89
C PRO A 207 25.67 -20.76 15.06
N ASP A 208 26.21 -20.84 16.27
CA ASP A 208 25.43 -20.64 17.48
C ASP A 208 24.79 -19.24 17.48
N ARG A 209 23.59 -19.12 18.04
CA ARG A 209 22.84 -17.86 18.10
C ARG A 209 23.53 -16.85 19.01
N ASP A 210 23.66 -15.63 18.52
CA ASP A 210 24.09 -14.48 19.32
C ASP A 210 22.92 -13.72 19.95
N ASP A 211 23.19 -12.57 20.59
CA ASP A 211 22.18 -11.72 21.22
C ASP A 211 21.19 -11.11 20.22
N LEU A 212 21.66 -10.81 18.99
CA LEU A 212 20.80 -10.28 17.93
C LEU A 212 19.82 -11.36 17.43
N ASP A 213 20.30 -12.58 17.25
CA ASP A 213 19.49 -13.73 16.86
C ASP A 213 18.43 -14.03 17.95
N SER A 214 18.86 -14.10 19.22
CA SER A 214 17.98 -14.37 20.34
C SER A 214 16.86 -13.34 20.44
N TRP A 215 17.20 -12.06 20.31
CA TRP A 215 16.21 -10.98 20.28
C TRP A 215 15.26 -11.09 19.09
N ALA A 216 15.77 -11.42 17.90
CA ALA A 216 14.95 -11.59 16.70
C ALA A 216 13.94 -12.73 16.85
N PHE A 217 14.37 -13.89 17.34
CA PHE A 217 13.52 -15.05 17.53
C PHE A 217 12.45 -14.85 18.61
N GLU A 218 12.76 -14.15 19.71
CA GLU A 218 11.75 -13.79 20.73
C GLU A 218 10.63 -12.92 20.14
N ARG A 219 11.00 -12.00 19.24
CA ARG A 219 10.03 -11.15 18.56
C ARG A 219 9.21 -11.94 17.55
N ASP A 220 9.83 -12.83 16.79
CA ASP A 220 9.13 -13.73 15.87
C ASP A 220 8.10 -14.59 16.60
N ASP A 221 8.48 -15.17 17.73
CA ASP A 221 7.60 -15.97 18.59
C ASP A 221 6.38 -15.17 19.10
N ARG A 222 6.56 -13.88 19.40
CA ARG A 222 5.47 -13.00 19.82
C ARG A 222 4.52 -12.71 18.66
N GLU A 223 5.06 -12.34 17.49
CA GLU A 223 4.29 -12.02 16.31
C GLU A 223 3.53 -13.25 15.75
N ASP A 224 4.17 -14.43 15.79
CA ASP A 224 3.56 -15.68 15.33
C ASP A 224 2.36 -16.10 16.20
N ARG A 225 2.32 -15.68 17.48
CA ARG A 225 1.23 -15.93 18.43
C ARG A 225 0.22 -14.78 18.53
N ALA A 226 0.34 -13.74 17.72
CA ALA A 226 -0.55 -12.59 17.81
C ALA A 226 -2.03 -12.98 17.57
N ASP A 227 -2.89 -12.71 18.56
CA ASP A 227 -4.33 -13.00 18.52
C ASP A 227 -5.05 -12.15 17.48
N SER A 228 -4.55 -10.95 17.21
CA SER A 228 -5.07 -10.03 16.20
C SER A 228 -5.08 -10.62 14.80
N ALA A 229 -4.22 -11.60 14.50
CA ALA A 229 -4.24 -12.35 13.25
C ALA A 229 -5.54 -13.15 13.00
N ASN A 230 -6.39 -13.34 14.02
CA ASN A 230 -7.71 -13.94 13.87
C ASN A 230 -8.75 -12.94 13.29
N TYR A 231 -8.46 -11.64 13.33
CA TYR A 231 -9.41 -10.57 12.99
C TYR A 231 -8.96 -9.74 11.78
N VAL A 232 -7.66 -9.72 11.48
CA VAL A 232 -7.07 -8.98 10.37
C VAL A 232 -6.07 -9.85 9.59
N SER A 233 -5.70 -9.41 8.39
CA SER A 233 -4.64 -10.05 7.63
C SER A 233 -3.27 -9.89 8.32
N ARG A 234 -2.44 -10.93 8.27
CA ARG A 234 -1.03 -10.83 8.67
C ARG A 234 -0.21 -9.91 7.76
N GLU A 235 -0.69 -9.65 6.53
CA GLU A 235 -0.09 -8.68 5.61
C GLU A 235 -0.51 -7.21 5.90
N MET A 236 -1.29 -6.98 6.95
CA MET A 236 -1.55 -5.64 7.47
C MET A 236 -0.40 -5.21 8.39
N THR A 237 0.50 -4.38 7.90
CA THR A 237 1.64 -3.89 8.69
C THR A 237 1.16 -3.26 10.00
N GLY A 238 1.72 -3.70 11.13
CA GLY A 238 1.42 -3.17 12.47
C GLY A 238 0.27 -3.85 13.19
N TYR A 239 -0.26 -4.97 12.67
CA TYR A 239 -1.34 -5.72 13.33
C TYR A 239 -0.89 -6.38 14.64
N GLU A 240 0.37 -6.72 14.74
CA GLU A 240 1.00 -7.41 15.85
C GLU A 240 1.03 -6.59 17.15
N ASP A 241 1.02 -5.26 17.04
CA ASP A 241 1.01 -4.37 18.20
C ASP A 241 -0.37 -4.26 18.86
N LEU A 242 -1.43 -4.61 18.15
CA LEU A 242 -2.80 -4.41 18.63
C LEU A 242 -3.11 -5.23 19.90
N ASP A 243 -2.49 -6.41 20.07
CA ASP A 243 -2.71 -7.28 21.21
C ASP A 243 -2.13 -6.69 22.50
N GLU A 244 -1.01 -5.99 22.40
CA GLU A 244 -0.35 -5.37 23.54
C GLU A 244 -1.12 -4.15 24.05
N TYR A 245 -1.72 -3.37 23.14
CA TYR A 245 -2.26 -2.05 23.46
C TYR A 245 -3.78 -1.94 23.46
N GLY A 246 -4.52 -2.98 23.06
CA GLY A 246 -5.97 -2.89 22.97
C GLY A 246 -6.71 -4.21 23.13
N ASP A 247 -8.02 -4.13 23.00
CA ASP A 247 -8.91 -5.27 23.13
C ASP A 247 -9.86 -5.37 21.93
N TRP A 248 -10.07 -6.60 21.47
CA TRP A 248 -11.07 -6.92 20.47
C TRP A 248 -12.42 -7.19 21.13
N SER A 249 -13.47 -6.61 20.58
CA SER A 249 -14.84 -6.80 21.08
C SER A 249 -15.86 -6.70 19.95
N TYR A 250 -16.99 -7.38 20.12
CA TYR A 250 -18.10 -7.27 19.17
C TYR A 250 -18.88 -5.98 19.40
N VAL A 251 -19.06 -5.18 18.37
CA VAL A 251 -19.85 -3.94 18.34
C VAL A 251 -21.03 -4.11 17.39
N ALA A 252 -22.24 -4.01 17.91
CA ALA A 252 -23.46 -4.17 17.11
C ALA A 252 -23.48 -3.20 15.91
N GLY A 253 -23.70 -3.73 14.71
CA GLY A 253 -23.68 -2.99 13.45
C GLY A 253 -22.32 -2.85 12.78
N TYR A 254 -21.21 -3.16 13.48
CA TYR A 254 -19.84 -3.07 12.93
C TYR A 254 -19.07 -4.39 12.99
N GLY A 255 -19.53 -5.38 13.77
CA GLY A 255 -18.81 -6.65 13.94
C GLY A 255 -17.72 -6.57 14.99
N THR A 256 -16.66 -7.37 14.81
CA THR A 256 -15.49 -7.37 15.70
C THR A 256 -14.64 -6.13 15.42
N CYS A 257 -14.45 -5.32 16.47
CA CYS A 257 -13.73 -4.06 16.44
C CYS A 257 -12.64 -4.06 17.50
N TRP A 258 -11.59 -3.31 17.27
CA TRP A 258 -10.52 -3.10 18.22
C TRP A 258 -10.66 -1.74 18.93
N ARG A 259 -10.23 -1.70 20.19
CA ARG A 259 -10.23 -0.48 20.99
C ARG A 259 -8.96 -0.39 21.83
N PRO A 260 -8.25 0.77 21.85
CA PRO A 260 -7.11 0.96 22.75
C PRO A 260 -7.55 0.89 24.22
N ARG A 261 -6.75 0.21 25.06
CA ARG A 261 -7.03 0.04 26.51
C ARG A 261 -6.89 1.34 27.27
N ALA A 262 -5.89 2.12 26.90
CA ALA A 262 -5.60 3.38 27.59
C ALA A 262 -5.48 4.50 26.55
N VAL A 263 -6.27 5.54 26.75
CA VAL A 263 -6.17 6.80 26.03
C VAL A 263 -6.34 7.97 26.99
N ILE A 264 -5.69 9.07 26.71
CA ILE A 264 -5.80 10.29 27.52
C ILE A 264 -7.15 10.98 27.30
N VAL A 265 -7.55 11.80 28.24
CA VAL A 265 -8.81 12.57 28.15
C VAL A 265 -8.78 13.47 26.92
N GLY A 266 -9.85 13.42 26.13
CA GLY A 266 -9.96 14.20 24.87
C GLY A 266 -9.26 13.56 23.67
N TRP A 267 -8.82 12.30 23.80
CA TRP A 267 -8.28 11.54 22.70
C TRP A 267 -9.32 11.31 21.60
N ALA A 268 -8.88 11.48 20.39
CA ALA A 268 -9.63 11.08 19.18
C ALA A 268 -8.62 10.58 18.13
N PRO A 269 -9.02 9.72 17.21
CA PRO A 269 -8.15 9.28 16.13
C PRO A 269 -7.58 10.46 15.33
N TYR A 270 -6.34 10.33 14.89
CA TYR A 270 -5.58 11.36 14.14
C TYR A 270 -5.43 12.68 14.90
N ARG A 271 -5.15 12.62 16.21
CA ARG A 271 -4.92 13.80 17.04
C ARG A 271 -3.56 13.80 17.75
N PHE A 272 -3.06 12.62 18.12
CA PHE A 272 -1.81 12.48 18.86
C PHE A 272 -0.70 11.97 17.95
N GLY A 273 -0.29 12.80 17.04
CA GLY A 273 0.71 12.57 16.02
C GLY A 273 0.92 13.84 15.21
N HIS A 274 1.45 13.69 14.04
CA HIS A 274 1.78 14.81 13.16
C HIS A 274 1.69 14.41 11.67
N TRP A 275 1.62 15.43 10.80
CA TRP A 275 1.62 15.22 9.36
C TRP A 275 3.02 15.33 8.80
N VAL A 276 3.39 14.39 7.94
CA VAL A 276 4.62 14.41 7.14
C VAL A 276 4.28 14.31 5.65
N TYR A 277 5.20 14.70 4.79
CA TYR A 277 5.03 14.54 3.35
C TYR A 277 5.88 13.36 2.87
N VAL A 278 5.21 12.28 2.45
CA VAL A 278 5.84 11.04 1.95
C VAL A 278 5.42 10.83 0.49
N GLY A 279 6.39 10.88 -0.42
CA GLY A 279 6.10 10.57 -1.83
C GLY A 279 5.82 9.07 -2.04
N PRO A 280 5.01 8.66 -3.03
CA PRO A 280 4.25 9.51 -3.95
C PRO A 280 2.89 9.98 -3.40
N TRP A 281 2.47 9.54 -2.21
CA TRP A 281 1.13 9.78 -1.65
C TRP A 281 0.89 11.19 -1.14
N GLY A 282 1.96 11.90 -0.74
CA GLY A 282 1.84 13.24 -0.18
C GLY A 282 1.66 13.28 1.33
N TRP A 283 0.71 14.06 1.80
CA TRP A 283 0.47 14.25 3.24
C TRP A 283 0.03 12.95 3.90
N THR A 284 0.83 12.49 4.86
CA THR A 284 0.76 11.20 5.53
C THR A 284 0.74 11.42 7.04
N TRP A 285 -0.13 10.72 7.75
CA TRP A 285 -0.20 10.76 9.20
C TRP A 285 0.85 9.85 9.82
N VAL A 286 1.51 10.34 10.87
CA VAL A 286 2.40 9.56 11.75
C VAL A 286 1.86 9.69 13.16
N GLU A 287 1.38 8.59 13.72
CA GLU A 287 0.85 8.53 15.08
C GLU A 287 1.98 8.36 16.08
N ASP A 288 1.90 9.05 17.23
CA ASP A 288 2.93 8.98 18.28
C ASP A 288 2.76 7.74 19.17
N GLU A 289 1.56 7.14 19.20
CA GLU A 289 1.29 5.93 19.98
C GLU A 289 1.94 4.68 19.35
N PRO A 290 2.55 3.76 20.12
CA PRO A 290 3.26 2.58 19.60
C PRO A 290 2.41 1.70 18.68
N TRP A 291 1.11 1.56 18.97
CA TRP A 291 0.13 0.80 18.20
C TRP A 291 -0.42 1.55 16.97
N GLY A 292 0.07 2.75 16.74
CA GLY A 292 -0.54 3.72 15.84
C GLY A 292 -0.22 3.56 14.37
N PHE A 293 0.04 2.34 13.87
CA PHE A 293 0.20 2.14 12.43
C PHE A 293 -1.05 1.53 11.80
N ALA A 294 -1.41 0.30 12.15
CA ALA A 294 -2.54 -0.39 11.52
C ALA A 294 -3.85 0.42 11.62
N PRO A 295 -4.29 0.95 12.77
CA PRO A 295 -5.56 1.65 12.89
C PRO A 295 -5.63 3.00 12.17
N PHE A 296 -4.49 3.56 11.75
CA PHE A 296 -4.43 4.86 11.07
C PHE A 296 -4.19 4.75 9.57
N HIS A 297 -3.74 3.60 9.10
CA HIS A 297 -3.45 3.38 7.68
C HIS A 297 -4.39 2.35 7.04
N TYR A 298 -5.18 1.65 7.86
CA TYR A 298 -6.17 0.67 7.41
C TYR A 298 -7.48 0.84 8.17
N GLY A 299 -8.57 0.26 7.64
CA GLY A 299 -9.86 0.27 8.32
C GLY A 299 -10.54 1.64 8.41
N ARG A 300 -11.40 1.79 9.40
CA ARG A 300 -12.18 3.01 9.67
C ARG A 300 -12.41 3.16 11.18
N TRP A 301 -12.76 4.36 11.62
CA TRP A 301 -13.09 4.63 13.01
C TRP A 301 -14.58 4.90 13.22
N ALA A 302 -15.17 4.25 14.21
CA ALA A 302 -16.55 4.45 14.63
C ALA A 302 -16.63 4.99 16.06
N PHE A 303 -17.48 5.99 16.29
CA PHE A 303 -17.75 6.52 17.63
C PHE A 303 -19.05 5.90 18.16
N VAL A 304 -18.94 5.03 19.15
CA VAL A 304 -20.07 4.27 19.72
C VAL A 304 -20.02 4.35 21.23
N ASN A 305 -21.17 4.63 21.87
CA ASN A 305 -21.29 4.70 23.35
C ASN A 305 -20.18 5.55 23.99
N SER A 306 -19.93 6.74 23.44
CA SER A 306 -18.92 7.68 23.92
C SER A 306 -17.47 7.19 23.85
N GLY A 307 -17.16 6.20 23.00
CA GLY A 307 -15.83 5.66 22.77
C GLY A 307 -15.53 5.47 21.28
N TRP A 308 -14.25 5.55 20.93
CA TRP A 308 -13.75 5.25 19.61
C TRP A 308 -13.41 3.77 19.47
N PHE A 309 -13.85 3.17 18.37
CA PHE A 309 -13.57 1.80 17.98
C PHE A 309 -13.02 1.78 16.57
N TRP A 310 -11.93 1.05 16.37
CA TRP A 310 -11.41 0.79 15.05
C TRP A 310 -12.07 -0.44 14.42
N VAL A 311 -12.57 -0.27 13.19
CA VAL A 311 -13.23 -1.30 12.38
C VAL A 311 -12.27 -1.67 11.25
N PRO A 312 -11.65 -2.86 11.26
CA PRO A 312 -10.52 -3.19 10.38
C PRO A 312 -10.91 -3.37 8.90
N GLY A 313 -12.18 -3.47 8.59
CA GLY A 313 -12.63 -3.82 7.26
C GLY A 313 -12.64 -5.34 7.00
N PRO A 314 -12.88 -5.78 5.75
CA PRO A 314 -12.86 -7.19 5.39
C PRO A 314 -11.45 -7.78 5.52
N VAL A 315 -11.37 -9.05 5.95
CA VAL A 315 -10.10 -9.78 5.92
C VAL A 315 -9.78 -10.16 4.48
N VAL A 316 -8.72 -9.60 3.94
CA VAL A 316 -8.21 -9.87 2.58
C VAL A 316 -6.74 -10.25 2.67
N ILE A 317 -6.21 -10.95 1.66
CA ILE A 317 -4.80 -11.39 1.68
C ILE A 317 -3.88 -10.19 1.84
N ARG A 318 -3.97 -9.19 0.97
CA ARG A 318 -3.16 -7.96 1.00
C ARG A 318 -4.07 -6.73 1.09
N PRO A 319 -4.26 -6.14 2.28
CA PRO A 319 -4.97 -4.87 2.41
C PRO A 319 -4.12 -3.73 1.86
N VAL A 320 -4.76 -2.81 1.13
CA VAL A 320 -4.07 -1.65 0.55
C VAL A 320 -3.85 -0.60 1.62
N TRP A 321 -2.61 -0.21 1.80
CA TRP A 321 -2.19 0.85 2.70
C TRP A 321 -2.67 2.23 2.23
N ALA A 322 -3.03 3.11 3.17
CA ALA A 322 -3.41 4.50 2.91
C ALA A 322 -2.59 5.47 3.76
N PRO A 323 -2.20 6.64 3.24
CA PRO A 323 -1.41 7.63 3.99
C PRO A 323 -2.15 8.19 5.22
N ALA A 324 -3.47 8.31 5.13
CA ALA A 324 -4.40 8.61 6.22
C ALA A 324 -5.83 8.41 5.71
N LEU A 325 -6.68 7.76 6.49
CA LEU A 325 -8.08 7.52 6.15
C LEU A 325 -8.98 8.59 6.75
N VAL A 326 -8.79 9.81 6.30
CA VAL A 326 -9.48 11.03 6.77
C VAL A 326 -10.15 11.79 5.62
N ALA A 327 -11.04 12.69 5.96
CA ALA A 327 -11.47 13.77 5.09
C ALA A 327 -11.04 15.12 5.71
N PHE A 328 -10.65 16.08 4.86
CA PHE A 328 -10.21 17.38 5.30
C PHE A 328 -11.36 18.39 5.37
N VAL A 329 -11.28 19.30 6.34
CA VAL A 329 -12.26 20.37 6.57
C VAL A 329 -11.62 21.67 6.20
N GLY A 330 -12.21 22.38 5.26
CA GLY A 330 -11.81 23.75 4.91
C GLY A 330 -10.54 23.88 4.07
N GLY A 331 -9.74 22.89 3.84
CA GLY A 331 -8.41 22.96 3.22
C GLY A 331 -8.33 23.47 1.77
N GLY A 332 -9.37 24.12 1.24
CA GLY A 332 -9.39 24.72 -0.10
C GLY A 332 -8.75 26.11 -0.14
N PRO A 333 -8.36 26.59 -1.35
CA PRO A 333 -7.80 27.93 -1.50
C PRO A 333 -8.76 29.02 -0.97
N GLY A 334 -8.24 29.91 -0.12
CA GLY A 334 -8.99 31.03 0.43
C GLY A 334 -9.94 30.70 1.58
N PHE A 335 -9.98 29.46 2.05
CA PHE A 335 -10.76 29.12 3.25
C PHE A 335 -9.97 29.44 4.52
N HIS A 336 -10.65 30.12 5.47
CA HIS A 336 -10.10 30.47 6.78
C HIS A 336 -11.14 30.17 7.85
N PHE A 337 -10.70 29.58 8.95
CA PHE A 337 -11.51 29.52 10.17
C PHE A 337 -11.55 30.91 10.83
N SER A 338 -12.58 31.20 11.62
CA SER A 338 -12.66 32.44 12.41
C SER A 338 -11.42 32.63 13.31
N ALA A 339 -10.82 31.56 13.75
CA ALA A 339 -9.59 31.52 14.54
C ALA A 339 -8.29 31.71 13.71
N GLY A 340 -8.38 31.83 12.37
CA GLY A 340 -7.24 32.05 11.48
C GLY A 340 -7.05 30.96 10.41
N VAL A 341 -5.89 31.02 9.73
CA VAL A 341 -5.51 30.03 8.70
C VAL A 341 -5.16 28.69 9.37
N GLY A 342 -5.93 27.66 9.07
CA GLY A 342 -5.76 26.34 9.67
C GLY A 342 -6.15 25.21 8.73
N VAL A 343 -5.74 23.99 9.10
CA VAL A 343 -6.11 22.76 8.44
C VAL A 343 -6.89 21.89 9.41
N GLY A 344 -8.07 21.45 9.00
CA GLY A 344 -8.92 20.55 9.79
C GLY A 344 -9.07 19.20 9.12
N TRP A 345 -9.29 18.14 9.91
CA TRP A 345 -9.57 16.79 9.43
C TRP A 345 -10.34 15.98 10.46
N PHE A 346 -10.98 14.91 10.01
CA PHE A 346 -11.62 13.92 10.87
C PHE A 346 -11.47 12.52 10.27
N PRO A 347 -11.48 11.44 11.11
CA PRO A 347 -11.41 10.06 10.64
C PRO A 347 -12.65 9.70 9.83
N LEU A 348 -12.50 8.96 8.74
CA LEU A 348 -13.62 8.38 8.00
C LEU A 348 -14.30 7.28 8.82
N ALA A 349 -15.63 7.24 8.78
CA ALA A 349 -16.45 6.21 9.41
C ALA A 349 -16.60 4.97 8.50
N PRO A 350 -16.98 3.80 9.06
CA PRO A 350 -17.27 2.61 8.27
C PRO A 350 -18.28 2.87 7.14
N GLY A 351 -17.96 2.38 5.94
CA GLY A 351 -18.74 2.60 4.72
C GLY A 351 -18.56 3.96 4.05
N GLU A 352 -17.75 4.86 4.60
CA GLU A 352 -17.38 6.11 3.94
C GLU A 352 -16.23 5.91 2.96
N VAL A 353 -16.37 6.51 1.76
CA VAL A 353 -15.40 6.37 0.67
C VAL A 353 -14.21 7.30 0.91
N TYR A 354 -13.01 6.70 0.91
CA TYR A 354 -11.76 7.44 0.86
C TYR A 354 -11.45 7.83 -0.59
N VAL A 355 -11.17 9.10 -0.82
CA VAL A 355 -10.74 9.61 -2.13
C VAL A 355 -9.33 10.16 -1.98
N PRO A 356 -8.33 9.53 -2.59
CA PRO A 356 -6.95 9.99 -2.52
C PRO A 356 -6.76 11.43 -3.01
N GLY A 357 -5.88 12.17 -2.34
CA GLY A 357 -5.46 13.51 -2.78
C GLY A 357 -4.48 13.49 -3.95
N TYR A 358 -3.81 12.36 -4.18
CA TYR A 358 -2.83 12.10 -5.24
C TYR A 358 -3.50 11.48 -6.47
N HIS A 359 -2.77 11.44 -7.58
CA HIS A 359 -3.27 10.87 -8.84
C HIS A 359 -3.29 9.34 -8.76
N VAL A 360 -4.42 8.75 -9.12
CA VAL A 360 -4.64 7.28 -9.08
C VAL A 360 -5.67 6.84 -10.09
N SER A 361 -5.58 5.57 -10.49
CA SER A 361 -6.58 4.90 -11.31
C SER A 361 -7.88 4.62 -10.55
N ARG A 362 -8.95 4.34 -11.29
CA ARG A 362 -10.23 3.88 -10.72
C ARG A 362 -10.06 2.56 -9.97
N THR A 363 -9.27 1.65 -10.51
CA THR A 363 -8.96 0.35 -9.91
C THR A 363 -8.31 0.52 -8.54
N TYR A 364 -7.31 1.40 -8.43
CA TYR A 364 -6.69 1.72 -7.15
C TYR A 364 -7.69 2.27 -6.13
N VAL A 365 -8.54 3.24 -6.54
CA VAL A 365 -9.56 3.80 -5.63
C VAL A 365 -10.57 2.75 -5.17
N ASN A 366 -10.95 1.82 -6.04
CA ASN A 366 -11.79 0.69 -5.65
C ASN A 366 -11.07 -0.20 -4.63
N ASN A 367 -9.84 -0.61 -4.92
CA ASN A 367 -9.07 -1.53 -4.09
C ASN A 367 -8.81 -0.95 -2.70
N ILE A 368 -8.35 0.31 -2.60
CA ILE A 368 -8.09 0.96 -1.30
C ILE A 368 -9.35 1.09 -0.44
N ASN A 369 -10.54 1.19 -1.06
CA ASN A 369 -11.78 1.27 -0.31
C ASN A 369 -12.32 -0.10 0.09
N ILE A 370 -12.42 -1.06 -0.84
CA ILE A 370 -13.01 -2.37 -0.55
C ILE A 370 -12.15 -3.22 0.40
N THR A 371 -10.85 -2.99 0.46
CA THR A 371 -9.95 -3.67 1.41
C THR A 371 -9.98 -3.04 2.80
N ASN A 372 -10.41 -1.77 2.92
CA ASN A 372 -10.38 -1.02 4.17
C ASN A 372 -11.76 -0.78 4.79
N THR A 373 -12.85 -1.08 4.10
CA THR A 373 -14.20 -0.99 4.67
C THR A 373 -15.20 -1.76 3.83
N THR A 374 -16.29 -2.20 4.44
CA THR A 374 -17.41 -2.75 3.68
C THR A 374 -18.15 -1.62 2.98
N VAL A 375 -18.01 -1.54 1.67
CA VAL A 375 -18.62 -0.51 0.83
C VAL A 375 -19.03 -1.08 -0.52
N ASN A 376 -20.11 -0.54 -1.11
CA ASN A 376 -20.55 -0.94 -2.45
C ASN A 376 -19.65 -0.29 -3.52
N VAL A 377 -19.11 -1.10 -4.44
CA VAL A 377 -18.24 -0.66 -5.55
C VAL A 377 -18.91 0.42 -6.41
N THR A 378 -20.24 0.32 -6.64
CA THR A 378 -20.97 1.37 -7.37
C THR A 378 -20.90 2.72 -6.66
N ARG A 379 -20.96 2.73 -5.32
CA ARG A 379 -20.81 3.96 -4.53
C ARG A 379 -19.40 4.53 -4.67
N VAL A 380 -18.38 3.69 -4.62
CA VAL A 380 -16.99 4.11 -4.82
C VAL A 380 -16.81 4.71 -6.21
N THR A 381 -17.31 4.03 -7.26
CA THR A 381 -17.25 4.50 -8.65
C THR A 381 -17.98 5.84 -8.85
N ASN A 382 -19.15 6.01 -8.24
CA ASN A 382 -19.90 7.27 -8.34
C ASN A 382 -19.15 8.43 -7.68
N VAL A 383 -18.53 8.19 -6.52
CA VAL A 383 -17.70 9.20 -5.85
C VAL A 383 -16.45 9.50 -6.68
N TYR A 384 -15.78 8.48 -7.22
CA TYR A 384 -14.63 8.63 -8.12
C TYR A 384 -14.98 9.53 -9.32
N ASN A 385 -16.05 9.21 -10.04
CA ASN A 385 -16.49 9.99 -11.20
C ASN A 385 -16.81 11.44 -10.84
N THR A 386 -17.45 11.66 -9.69
CA THR A 386 -17.80 13.03 -9.24
C THR A 386 -16.56 13.84 -8.87
N VAL A 387 -15.63 13.23 -8.15
CA VAL A 387 -14.52 13.96 -7.53
C VAL A 387 -13.29 14.00 -8.45
N ILE A 388 -12.96 12.91 -9.09
CA ILE A 388 -11.72 12.80 -9.90
C ILE A 388 -11.99 13.16 -11.36
N VAL A 389 -12.96 12.50 -12.00
CA VAL A 389 -13.24 12.71 -13.44
C VAL A 389 -13.78 14.12 -13.68
N ASN A 390 -14.75 14.56 -12.88
CA ASN A 390 -15.34 15.91 -13.01
C ASN A 390 -14.49 17.01 -12.34
N LYS A 391 -13.28 16.65 -11.83
CA LYS A 391 -12.33 17.59 -11.18
C LYS A 391 -12.95 18.43 -10.06
N SER A 392 -13.92 17.86 -9.34
CA SER A 392 -14.51 18.55 -8.18
C SER A 392 -13.52 18.52 -7.02
N THR A 393 -13.11 19.67 -6.54
CA THR A 393 -12.27 19.79 -5.35
C THR A 393 -13.06 19.60 -4.06
N THR A 394 -14.38 19.75 -4.10
CA THR A 394 -15.28 19.66 -2.95
C THR A 394 -16.21 18.47 -3.09
N ILE A 395 -16.33 17.70 -2.03
CA ILE A 395 -17.25 16.56 -1.95
C ILE A 395 -18.60 17.08 -1.42
N ASN A 396 -19.48 17.46 -2.32
CA ASN A 396 -20.80 17.96 -1.96
C ASN A 396 -21.82 16.81 -1.81
N ASN A 397 -22.84 17.02 -0.99
CA ASN A 397 -23.98 16.10 -0.76
C ASN A 397 -23.64 14.78 -0.07
N ILE A 398 -22.49 14.66 0.59
CA ILE A 398 -22.16 13.54 1.47
C ILE A 398 -22.19 14.03 2.92
N THR A 399 -22.97 13.35 3.76
CA THR A 399 -22.93 13.58 5.20
C THR A 399 -21.95 12.62 5.83
N TYR A 400 -20.92 13.16 6.49
CA TYR A 400 -19.93 12.39 7.21
C TYR A 400 -20.31 12.23 8.68
N VAL A 401 -20.26 10.99 9.18
CA VAL A 401 -20.69 10.67 10.55
C VAL A 401 -19.77 11.32 11.58
N ASN A 402 -18.46 11.12 11.42
CA ASN A 402 -17.47 11.55 12.41
C ASN A 402 -17.20 13.07 12.40
N GLN A 403 -17.55 13.77 11.33
CA GLN A 403 -17.53 15.25 11.32
C GLN A 403 -18.44 15.85 12.40
N ARG A 404 -19.54 15.15 12.74
CA ARG A 404 -20.55 15.59 13.70
C ARG A 404 -20.32 15.09 15.12
N VAL A 405 -19.33 14.22 15.32
CA VAL A 405 -18.95 13.74 16.65
C VAL A 405 -18.29 14.88 17.42
N THR A 406 -18.79 15.18 18.61
CA THR A 406 -18.17 16.18 19.48
C THR A 406 -16.72 15.82 19.76
N GLY A 407 -15.80 16.69 19.36
CA GLY A 407 -14.37 16.43 19.47
C GLY A 407 -13.83 15.45 18.43
N GLY A 408 -14.61 15.06 17.41
CA GLY A 408 -14.14 14.16 16.33
C GLY A 408 -13.27 14.86 15.28
N VAL A 409 -13.37 16.18 15.17
CA VAL A 409 -12.57 17.00 14.24
C VAL A 409 -11.34 17.57 14.96
N THR A 410 -10.20 17.47 14.32
CA THR A 410 -8.94 18.10 14.76
C THR A 410 -8.61 19.24 13.80
N VAL A 411 -8.30 20.41 14.34
CA VAL A 411 -7.89 21.59 13.56
C VAL A 411 -6.59 22.13 14.15
N VAL A 412 -5.60 22.37 13.29
CA VAL A 412 -4.32 22.97 13.67
C VAL A 412 -4.00 24.19 12.81
N SER A 413 -3.07 25.02 13.24
CA SER A 413 -2.58 26.11 12.39
C SER A 413 -1.86 25.57 11.15
N HIS A 414 -1.91 26.33 10.05
CA HIS A 414 -1.16 26.02 8.83
C HIS A 414 0.33 25.78 9.11
N ASP A 415 0.95 26.59 9.95
CA ASP A 415 2.34 26.47 10.32
C ASP A 415 2.64 25.15 11.06
N ALA A 416 1.77 24.74 11.98
CA ALA A 416 1.92 23.45 12.66
C ALA A 416 1.78 22.25 11.71
N PHE A 417 0.86 22.33 10.76
CA PHE A 417 0.65 21.30 9.75
C PHE A 417 1.88 21.14 8.83
N VAL A 418 2.37 22.25 8.26
CA VAL A 418 3.49 22.23 7.29
C VAL A 418 4.80 21.80 7.94
N ASN A 419 5.03 22.19 9.21
CA ASN A 419 6.29 21.93 9.91
C ASN A 419 6.26 20.65 10.75
N ALA A 420 5.36 19.73 10.46
CA ALA A 420 5.26 18.41 11.13
C ALA A 420 5.21 18.52 12.67
N ARG A 421 4.55 19.57 13.20
CA ARG A 421 4.43 19.75 14.65
C ARG A 421 3.34 18.84 15.22
N PRO A 422 3.50 18.34 16.48
CA PRO A 422 2.50 17.51 17.13
C PRO A 422 1.12 18.19 17.15
N ALA A 423 0.11 17.54 16.58
CA ALA A 423 -1.21 18.15 16.39
C ALA A 423 -1.90 18.46 17.72
N ALA A 424 -1.82 17.57 18.70
CA ALA A 424 -2.44 17.74 20.02
C ALA A 424 -1.96 19.00 20.77
N GLN A 425 -0.71 19.42 20.53
CA GLN A 425 -0.11 20.60 21.17
C GLN A 425 -0.41 21.90 20.41
N ASN A 426 -0.92 21.81 19.18
CA ASN A 426 -1.13 22.94 18.27
C ASN A 426 -2.59 23.08 17.84
N LEU A 427 -3.54 22.60 18.68
CA LEU A 427 -4.97 22.65 18.40
C LEU A 427 -5.47 24.10 18.33
N MET A 428 -6.22 24.41 17.26
CA MET A 428 -7.00 25.63 17.14
C MET A 428 -8.39 25.43 17.73
N ARG A 429 -8.87 26.41 18.50
CA ARG A 429 -10.25 26.44 19.00
C ARG A 429 -11.15 27.00 17.92
N VAL A 430 -11.95 26.15 17.30
CA VAL A 430 -12.90 26.47 16.23
C VAL A 430 -14.31 26.16 16.68
N ASP A 431 -15.29 27.01 16.32
CA ASP A 431 -16.69 26.71 16.64
C ASP A 431 -17.20 25.47 15.91
N ALA A 432 -17.93 24.62 16.62
CA ALA A 432 -18.48 23.38 16.04
C ALA A 432 -19.40 23.64 14.83
N ARG A 433 -20.12 24.77 14.79
CA ARG A 433 -20.98 25.14 13.67
C ARG A 433 -20.16 25.46 12.43
N GLU A 434 -19.03 26.16 12.62
CA GLU A 434 -18.10 26.47 11.55
C GLU A 434 -17.51 25.20 10.94
N VAL A 435 -17.09 24.25 11.77
CA VAL A 435 -16.60 22.94 11.32
C VAL A 435 -17.63 22.15 10.52
N VAL A 436 -18.88 22.12 10.98
CA VAL A 436 -19.97 21.37 10.29
C VAL A 436 -20.37 22.01 8.97
N SER A 437 -20.26 23.36 8.86
CA SER A 437 -20.62 24.12 7.65
C SER A 437 -19.48 24.26 6.64
N ALA A 438 -18.24 23.95 7.05
CA ALA A 438 -17.07 24.08 6.18
C ALA A 438 -17.09 23.05 5.03
N PRO A 439 -16.56 23.40 3.86
CA PRO A 439 -16.47 22.48 2.74
C PRO A 439 -15.54 21.32 3.07
N ILE A 440 -15.93 20.11 2.66
CA ILE A 440 -15.11 18.92 2.80
C ILE A 440 -14.30 18.71 1.52
N THR A 441 -12.99 18.47 1.70
CA THR A 441 -12.05 18.27 0.60
C THR A 441 -11.32 16.93 0.78
N ARG A 442 -10.86 16.36 -0.35
CA ARG A 442 -10.05 15.14 -0.37
C ARG A 442 -8.57 15.38 -0.06
N ALA A 443 -8.13 16.61 -0.25
CA ALA A 443 -6.75 17.02 -0.06
C ALA A 443 -6.70 18.45 0.46
N VAL A 444 -5.61 18.81 1.08
CA VAL A 444 -5.31 20.18 1.47
C VAL A 444 -4.50 20.87 0.39
N ALA A 445 -4.83 22.14 0.12
CA ALA A 445 -4.07 22.98 -0.80
C ALA A 445 -2.88 23.63 -0.06
N VAL A 446 -2.03 22.78 0.50
CA VAL A 446 -0.84 23.17 1.27
C VAL A 446 0.38 22.57 0.60
N GLU A 447 1.29 23.41 0.16
CA GLU A 447 2.54 22.95 -0.43
C GLU A 447 3.49 22.48 0.66
N PRO A 448 4.13 21.29 0.49
CA PRO A 448 5.10 20.80 1.44
C PRO A 448 6.39 21.62 1.36
N VAL A 449 7.06 21.73 2.49
CA VAL A 449 8.41 22.29 2.62
C VAL A 449 9.37 21.21 3.09
N ARG A 450 10.66 21.48 3.13
CA ARG A 450 11.68 20.52 3.57
C ARG A 450 11.36 19.90 4.93
N THR A 451 10.93 20.72 5.91
CA THR A 451 10.52 20.22 7.24
C THR A 451 9.33 19.25 7.19
N SER A 452 8.44 19.39 6.21
CA SER A 452 7.35 18.42 5.98
C SER A 452 7.89 17.04 5.59
N VAL A 453 8.94 17.01 4.78
CA VAL A 453 9.56 15.74 4.30
C VAL A 453 10.40 15.11 5.39
N ILE A 454 11.22 15.90 6.07
CA ILE A 454 12.06 15.44 7.19
C ILE A 454 11.19 14.93 8.35
N GLY A 455 10.08 15.62 8.64
CA GLY A 455 9.15 15.27 9.69
C GLY A 455 9.58 15.76 11.08
N ALA A 456 9.02 15.13 12.14
CA ALA A 456 9.27 15.51 13.53
C ALA A 456 10.63 15.04 14.07
N GLY A 457 11.39 14.25 13.31
CA GLY A 457 12.71 13.77 13.70
C GLY A 457 13.67 14.94 13.97
N GLN A 458 14.39 14.88 15.08
CA GLN A 458 15.43 15.88 15.37
C GLN A 458 16.66 15.64 14.50
N PRO A 459 17.32 16.70 14.00
CA PRO A 459 18.60 16.55 13.31
C PRO A 459 19.62 15.79 14.18
N VAL A 460 20.29 14.82 13.59
CA VAL A 460 21.28 14.00 14.31
C VAL A 460 22.68 14.24 13.78
N SER A 461 23.65 14.20 14.69
CA SER A 461 25.09 14.16 14.34
C SER A 461 25.54 12.74 14.00
N VAL A 462 24.84 11.73 14.50
CA VAL A 462 25.13 10.31 14.27
C VAL A 462 24.59 9.90 12.90
N ARG A 463 25.50 9.58 12.00
CA ARG A 463 25.18 9.14 10.63
C ARG A 463 26.19 8.10 10.18
N PRO A 464 25.86 7.26 9.19
CA PRO A 464 26.83 6.30 8.67
C PRO A 464 28.08 7.00 8.17
N PRO A 465 29.27 6.36 8.30
CA PRO A 465 30.50 6.85 7.69
C PRO A 465 30.31 7.07 6.18
N ALA A 466 30.97 8.08 5.62
CA ALA A 466 30.90 8.39 4.19
C ALA A 466 31.20 7.18 3.30
N ALA A 467 32.17 6.35 3.73
CA ALA A 467 32.52 5.11 3.04
C ALA A 467 31.38 4.10 2.98
N VAL A 468 30.51 4.07 3.99
CA VAL A 468 29.30 3.21 4.00
C VAL A 468 28.22 3.80 3.09
N ILE A 469 27.99 5.12 3.17
CA ILE A 469 27.00 5.82 2.34
C ILE A 469 27.30 5.62 0.85
N SER A 470 28.58 5.76 0.45
CA SER A 470 29.00 5.68 -0.95
C SER A 470 29.39 4.29 -1.44
N ARG A 471 29.32 3.26 -0.57
CA ARG A 471 29.74 1.90 -0.90
C ARG A 471 28.81 1.29 -1.95
N PRO A 472 29.30 0.92 -3.14
CA PRO A 472 28.46 0.28 -4.14
C PRO A 472 28.19 -1.18 -3.77
N VAL A 473 27.05 -1.71 -4.24
CA VAL A 473 26.62 -3.10 -4.04
C VAL A 473 26.40 -3.81 -5.37
N VAL A 474 26.37 -5.12 -5.33
CA VAL A 474 26.02 -5.99 -6.47
C VAL A 474 24.53 -6.23 -6.45
N ALA A 475 23.85 -6.02 -7.57
CA ALA A 475 22.41 -6.25 -7.72
C ALA A 475 22.11 -7.05 -8.99
N VAL A 476 21.10 -7.90 -8.92
CA VAL A 476 20.54 -8.58 -10.09
C VAL A 476 19.46 -7.71 -10.72
N ARG A 477 18.65 -7.05 -9.88
CA ARG A 477 17.56 -6.18 -10.35
C ARG A 477 18.03 -4.75 -10.50
N THR A 478 17.47 -4.07 -11.51
CA THR A 478 17.67 -2.63 -11.65
C THR A 478 16.83 -1.91 -10.61
N PRO A 479 17.43 -1.11 -9.71
CA PRO A 479 16.67 -0.37 -8.71
C PRO A 479 15.75 0.69 -9.32
N ALA A 480 14.78 1.12 -8.50
CA ALA A 480 13.96 2.27 -8.82
C ALA A 480 14.83 3.53 -9.05
N PRO A 481 14.46 4.44 -9.95
CA PRO A 481 15.18 5.69 -10.14
C PRO A 481 15.29 6.50 -8.84
N PRO A 482 16.39 7.20 -8.60
CA PRO A 482 16.56 8.03 -7.42
C PRO A 482 15.46 9.07 -7.28
N VAL A 483 14.93 9.22 -6.09
CA VAL A 483 13.92 10.24 -5.77
C VAL A 483 14.58 11.62 -5.73
N ARG A 484 13.97 12.60 -6.39
CA ARG A 484 14.45 13.99 -6.36
C ARG A 484 14.01 14.69 -5.08
N SER A 485 14.84 15.63 -4.57
CA SER A 485 14.48 16.44 -3.41
C SER A 485 13.22 17.26 -3.64
N ILE A 486 12.57 17.68 -2.54
CA ILE A 486 11.37 18.53 -2.64
C ILE A 486 11.68 19.84 -3.36
N GLU A 487 12.86 20.42 -3.11
CA GLU A 487 13.30 21.67 -3.76
C GLU A 487 13.52 21.47 -5.27
N GLN A 488 14.13 20.37 -5.69
CA GLN A 488 14.30 20.03 -7.11
C GLN A 488 12.97 19.82 -7.82
N ARG A 489 12.00 19.17 -7.17
CA ARG A 489 10.64 18.97 -7.71
C ARG A 489 9.90 20.30 -7.86
N GLN A 490 9.97 21.19 -6.88
CA GLN A 490 9.37 22.52 -6.92
C GLN A 490 10.01 23.42 -7.99
N ALA A 491 11.35 23.40 -8.12
CA ALA A 491 12.07 24.15 -9.15
C ALA A 491 11.64 23.73 -10.58
N GLN A 492 11.43 22.43 -10.81
CA GLN A 492 10.94 21.92 -12.10
C GLN A 492 9.48 22.31 -12.37
N ALA A 493 8.62 22.28 -11.35
CA ALA A 493 7.23 22.70 -11.47
C ALA A 493 7.15 24.19 -11.80
N GLY A 494 7.94 25.04 -11.11
CA GLY A 494 8.06 26.47 -11.37
C GLY A 494 8.62 26.78 -12.77
N GLY A 495 9.62 26.03 -13.22
CA GLY A 495 10.19 26.14 -14.58
C GLY A 495 9.19 25.83 -15.69
N ARG A 496 8.39 24.78 -15.55
CA ARG A 496 7.33 24.43 -16.51
C ARG A 496 6.22 25.48 -16.59
N LEU A 497 5.87 26.13 -15.49
CA LEU A 497 4.91 27.22 -15.49
C LEU A 497 5.45 28.46 -16.20
N ASN A 498 6.75 28.77 -16.04
CA ASN A 498 7.41 29.86 -16.75
C ASN A 498 7.59 29.58 -18.24
N GLU A 499 7.92 28.35 -18.66
CA GLU A 499 8.01 27.99 -20.06
C GLU A 499 6.65 28.02 -20.78
N GLN A 500 5.57 27.58 -20.11
CA GLN A 500 4.22 27.70 -20.66
C GLN A 500 3.72 29.13 -20.74
N ALA A 501 4.21 30.02 -19.89
CA ALA A 501 3.90 31.46 -19.95
C ALA A 501 4.71 32.19 -21.04
N LEU A 502 5.87 31.68 -21.43
CA LEU A 502 6.78 32.30 -22.42
C LEU A 502 6.52 31.84 -23.87
N VAL A 503 5.73 30.81 -24.10
CA VAL A 503 5.44 30.31 -25.46
C VAL A 503 3.98 30.56 -25.83
N ARG A 504 3.60 31.83 -25.96
CA ARG A 504 2.56 32.28 -26.89
C ARG A 504 3.12 33.39 -27.77
N PRO A 505 3.64 33.09 -28.95
CA PRO A 505 3.79 34.11 -29.98
C PRO A 505 2.38 34.59 -30.32
N VAL A 506 2.06 35.84 -29.98
CA VAL A 506 0.92 36.53 -30.54
C VAL A 506 1.20 36.65 -32.05
N GLY A 507 0.67 35.73 -32.83
CA GLY A 507 0.62 35.89 -34.30
C GLY A 507 -0.17 37.13 -34.63
N PRO A 508 0.20 37.90 -35.70
CA PRO A 508 -0.51 39.10 -36.05
C PRO A 508 -1.99 38.78 -36.26
N ALA A 509 -2.83 39.62 -35.63
CA ALA A 509 -4.28 39.55 -35.75
C ALA A 509 -4.69 39.54 -37.22
N ARG A 510 -5.35 38.49 -37.68
CA ARG A 510 -6.05 38.48 -38.97
C ARG A 510 -7.15 39.55 -38.87
N PRO A 511 -7.26 40.46 -39.86
CA PRO A 511 -8.36 41.42 -39.90
C PRO A 511 -9.69 40.68 -40.07
N ALA A 512 -10.65 41.05 -39.25
CA ALA A 512 -12.01 40.54 -39.31
C ALA A 512 -12.63 40.81 -40.69
N PRO A 513 -13.41 39.89 -41.29
CA PRO A 513 -14.12 40.15 -42.51
C PRO A 513 -15.18 41.23 -42.28
N SER A 514 -15.12 42.27 -43.11
CA SER A 514 -16.09 43.35 -43.16
C SER A 514 -17.47 42.82 -43.55
N VAL A 515 -18.42 42.92 -42.61
CA VAL A 515 -19.85 42.73 -42.91
C VAL A 515 -20.37 43.98 -43.60
N LYS A 516 -20.80 43.84 -44.84
CA LYS A 516 -21.53 44.87 -45.58
C LYS A 516 -22.87 45.14 -44.90
N GLN A 517 -23.06 46.34 -44.41
CA GLN A 517 -24.35 46.89 -44.03
C GLN A 517 -25.22 47.03 -45.31
N ASN A 518 -26.39 46.45 -45.27
CA ASN A 518 -27.53 46.92 -46.08
C ASN A 518 -28.72 47.13 -45.12
N ALA A 519 -29.17 48.38 -45.12
CA ALA A 519 -30.32 48.93 -44.43
C ALA A 519 -31.63 48.31 -44.99
N GLN A 520 -32.72 48.27 -44.30
CA GLN A 520 -33.56 49.21 -43.56
C GLN A 520 -34.78 48.49 -42.97
N PRO A 521 -35.67 49.16 -42.24
CA PRO A 521 -36.26 48.66 -41.02
C PRO A 521 -37.75 48.28 -41.20
N ASN A 522 -38.27 47.44 -40.29
CA ASN A 522 -39.70 47.45 -40.02
C ASN A 522 -39.95 47.33 -38.53
N GLN A 523 -40.73 48.29 -38.08
CA GLN A 523 -41.36 48.43 -36.79
C GLN A 523 -42.29 47.24 -36.57
N ASP A 524 -42.35 46.77 -35.34
CA ASP A 524 -43.56 46.63 -34.56
C ASP A 524 -43.32 45.73 -33.34
N GLY A 525 -43.72 46.22 -32.20
CA GLY A 525 -44.39 45.48 -31.20
C GLY A 525 -43.68 45.24 -29.85
N PHE A 526 -43.55 46.28 -29.07
CA PHE A 526 -43.45 46.15 -27.61
C PHE A 526 -44.56 45.29 -27.03
N ARG A 527 -44.26 44.34 -26.19
CA ARG A 527 -45.11 43.95 -25.03
C ARG A 527 -44.27 43.50 -23.85
N SER A 528 -44.31 44.39 -22.85
CA SER A 528 -43.94 44.19 -21.48
C SER A 528 -44.99 43.34 -20.75
N PHE A 529 -44.56 42.44 -19.87
CA PHE A 529 -45.35 41.87 -18.76
C PHE A 529 -44.38 41.82 -17.59
N GLY A 530 -44.53 42.56 -16.52
CA GLY A 530 -45.64 42.86 -15.66
C GLY A 530 -45.59 41.94 -14.44
N GLN A 531 -45.09 42.47 -13.33
CA GLN A 531 -44.98 41.85 -12.01
C GLN A 531 -46.36 41.76 -11.28
N PRO A 532 -46.41 41.12 -10.10
CA PRO A 532 -47.54 40.33 -9.60
C PRO A 532 -48.48 41.13 -8.74
N ASN A 533 -49.66 40.65 -8.57
CA ASN A 533 -50.60 41.18 -7.59
C ASN A 533 -51.06 40.08 -6.60
N ASN A 534 -50.89 40.49 -5.37
CA ASN A 534 -51.35 39.90 -4.12
C ASN A 534 -52.86 40.09 -3.97
N SER A 535 -53.62 39.09 -3.59
CA SER A 535 -54.81 39.30 -2.77
C SER A 535 -55.30 38.03 -2.10
N ASN A 536 -55.46 38.15 -0.82
CA ASN A 536 -56.08 37.29 0.16
C ASN A 536 -57.44 36.74 -0.26
N ASN A 537 -57.77 35.51 0.17
CA ASN A 537 -58.95 35.31 1.05
C ASN A 537 -58.93 33.90 1.68
N ALA A 538 -59.27 33.94 2.94
CA ALA A 538 -59.54 32.80 3.81
C ALA A 538 -60.83 32.09 3.44
N GLU A 539 -60.91 30.78 3.72
CA GLU A 539 -62.05 30.16 4.42
C GLU A 539 -61.81 28.65 4.65
N ASP A 540 -62.01 28.32 5.90
CA ASP A 540 -62.30 27.05 6.56
C ASP A 540 -62.71 25.85 5.70
N ASN A 541 -62.14 24.67 6.01
CA ASN A 541 -62.96 23.55 6.46
C ASN A 541 -62.16 22.38 7.07
N ASN A 542 -62.55 22.07 8.27
CA ASN A 542 -62.27 20.84 9.02
C ASN A 542 -62.51 19.57 8.20
N ASN A 543 -61.61 18.62 8.22
CA ASN A 543 -62.03 17.22 8.44
C ASN A 543 -60.86 16.35 8.95
N ARG A 544 -61.16 15.68 10.04
CA ARG A 544 -60.38 14.67 10.75
C ARG A 544 -60.11 13.46 9.85
N ALA A 545 -58.86 12.98 9.85
CA ALA A 545 -58.57 11.61 9.50
C ALA A 545 -57.65 10.96 10.54
N LYS A 546 -58.02 9.81 11.00
CA LYS A 546 -57.43 8.93 12.02
C LYS A 546 -56.09 8.33 11.59
N PRO A 547 -55.26 7.88 12.53
CA PRO A 547 -53.95 7.32 12.26
C PRO A 547 -54.03 5.85 11.80
N MET A 548 -53.26 5.49 10.78
CA MET A 548 -53.06 4.09 10.36
C MET A 548 -51.89 3.45 11.07
N LEU A 549 -52.13 2.23 11.51
CA LEU A 549 -51.24 1.31 12.23
C LEU A 549 -50.01 0.89 11.41
N ARG A 550 -48.91 0.74 12.13
CA ARG A 550 -47.71 0.01 11.69
C ARG A 550 -47.99 -1.49 11.53
N PRO A 551 -47.41 -2.18 10.54
CA PRO A 551 -47.32 -3.64 10.58
C PRO A 551 -46.08 -4.10 11.36
N GLN A 552 -46.32 -5.07 12.25
CA GLN A 552 -45.26 -5.80 12.99
C GLN A 552 -44.67 -6.95 12.17
N PRO A 553 -43.45 -7.40 12.45
CA PRO A 553 -42.81 -8.50 11.74
C PRO A 553 -43.31 -9.85 12.22
N ARG A 554 -43.52 -10.77 11.29
CA ARG A 554 -43.86 -12.17 11.55
C ARG A 554 -42.62 -12.97 11.92
N VAL A 555 -42.71 -13.61 13.06
CA VAL A 555 -41.86 -14.71 13.53
C VAL A 555 -42.20 -15.96 12.73
N TYR A 556 -41.23 -16.66 12.18
CA TYR A 556 -41.35 -18.04 11.71
C TYR A 556 -40.70 -18.98 12.70
N GLU A 557 -41.53 -19.85 13.26
CA GLU A 557 -41.20 -20.96 14.14
C GLU A 557 -40.54 -22.13 13.35
N GLN A 558 -39.57 -22.76 14.00
CA GLN A 558 -38.98 -24.03 13.58
C GLN A 558 -39.93 -25.21 13.82
N GLN A 559 -39.98 -26.12 12.87
CA GLN A 559 -40.29 -27.55 13.06
C GLN A 559 -39.56 -28.32 11.97
N GLY A 560 -38.55 -29.17 12.29
CA GLY A 560 -38.78 -30.54 12.70
C GLY A 560 -38.27 -31.45 11.59
N THR A 561 -37.06 -32.06 11.75
CA THR A 561 -36.60 -33.23 10.96
C THR A 561 -37.51 -34.42 11.11
N PRO A 562 -37.57 -35.35 10.13
CA PRO A 562 -37.02 -36.68 10.36
C PRO A 562 -36.23 -37.32 9.21
N THR A 563 -35.27 -38.07 9.67
CA THR A 563 -34.54 -39.26 9.27
C THR A 563 -35.05 -40.15 8.14
N GLU A 564 -34.04 -40.67 7.42
CA GLU A 564 -33.74 -42.07 7.03
C GLU A 564 -34.18 -42.65 5.67
N GLU A 565 -33.16 -43.31 5.14
CA GLU A 565 -33.09 -44.55 4.37
C GLU A 565 -33.32 -44.63 2.86
N GLY A 566 -32.27 -45.06 2.19
CA GLY A 566 -32.36 -46.30 1.41
C GLY A 566 -31.75 -46.30 0.02
N ARG A 567 -30.56 -46.85 -0.06
CA ARG A 567 -30.06 -47.86 -1.07
C ARG A 567 -30.37 -47.63 -2.57
N ASN A 568 -29.37 -47.57 -3.39
CA ASN A 568 -28.79 -48.66 -4.24
C ASN A 568 -28.13 -48.10 -5.50
N ALA A 569 -26.88 -48.47 -5.68
CA ALA A 569 -26.23 -48.57 -6.98
C ALA A 569 -26.80 -49.81 -7.73
N PRO A 570 -26.65 -49.96 -9.06
CA PRO A 570 -25.39 -50.39 -9.64
C PRO A 570 -25.04 -49.88 -11.08
N SER A 571 -23.75 -49.81 -11.29
CA SER A 571 -22.88 -50.41 -12.32
C SER A 571 -23.18 -50.30 -13.83
N GLN A 572 -22.06 -50.00 -14.53
CA GLN A 572 -21.61 -50.52 -15.83
C GLN A 572 -22.26 -49.87 -17.07
N ASP A 573 -21.59 -49.54 -18.12
CA ASP A 573 -20.36 -50.02 -18.77
C ASP A 573 -20.04 -49.13 -19.99
N ASN A 574 -18.74 -49.00 -20.26
CA ASN A 574 -18.11 -49.07 -21.57
C ASN A 574 -18.20 -47.99 -22.65
N ARG A 575 -17.10 -47.51 -23.00
CA ARG A 575 -16.32 -47.57 -24.27
C ARG A 575 -15.70 -46.26 -24.73
N ASN A 576 -14.38 -46.26 -24.64
CA ASN A 576 -13.39 -45.86 -25.64
C ASN A 576 -13.88 -44.98 -26.80
N ALA A 577 -13.33 -43.77 -26.87
CA ALA A 577 -12.75 -43.19 -28.08
C ALA A 577 -11.81 -42.03 -27.71
N GLN A 578 -10.52 -42.24 -27.83
CA GLN A 578 -9.52 -41.18 -27.89
C GLN A 578 -9.64 -40.44 -29.22
N PRO A 579 -9.55 -39.11 -29.25
CA PRO A 579 -9.09 -38.37 -30.42
C PRO A 579 -7.59 -38.06 -30.28
N GLN A 580 -6.84 -38.32 -31.31
CA GLN A 580 -5.44 -37.95 -31.48
C GLN A 580 -5.25 -36.42 -31.47
N PRO A 581 -4.13 -35.90 -30.97
CA PRO A 581 -3.83 -34.50 -31.05
C PRO A 581 -3.31 -34.10 -32.43
N SER A 582 -3.99 -33.14 -33.04
CA SER A 582 -3.52 -32.44 -34.23
C SER A 582 -2.34 -31.51 -33.87
N ARG A 583 -1.27 -31.61 -34.67
CA ARG A 583 -0.07 -30.77 -34.64
C ARG A 583 -0.42 -29.29 -34.72
N PRO A 584 0.16 -28.41 -33.90
CA PRO A 584 0.06 -26.96 -34.12
C PRO A 584 1.00 -26.55 -35.25
N ALA A 585 0.48 -25.69 -36.10
CA ALA A 585 1.25 -24.98 -37.12
C ALA A 585 2.23 -23.99 -36.45
N GLN A 586 3.44 -23.91 -36.99
CA GLN A 586 4.46 -22.96 -36.59
C GLN A 586 3.99 -21.53 -36.85
N PRO A 587 4.15 -20.58 -35.92
CA PRO A 587 3.93 -19.17 -36.22
C PRO A 587 5.15 -18.56 -36.93
N GLU A 588 4.87 -17.86 -38.02
CA GLU A 588 5.83 -17.02 -38.74
C GLU A 588 6.50 -16.00 -37.83
N ASN A 589 7.79 -15.94 -37.92
CA ASN A 589 8.72 -15.07 -37.21
C ASN A 589 8.52 -13.60 -37.67
N ARG A 590 7.61 -12.85 -37.02
CA ARG A 590 7.61 -11.39 -37.11
C ARG A 590 8.54 -10.85 -36.04
N GLN A 591 9.68 -10.36 -36.48
CA GLN A 591 10.61 -9.58 -35.65
C GLN A 591 9.87 -8.34 -35.11
N PHE A 592 9.50 -8.38 -33.82
CA PHE A 592 9.12 -7.20 -33.08
C PHE A 592 10.41 -6.40 -32.78
N GLN A 593 10.59 -5.25 -33.41
CA GLN A 593 11.52 -4.25 -32.92
C GLN A 593 10.89 -3.59 -31.69
N PRO A 594 11.52 -3.65 -30.51
CA PRO A 594 11.04 -2.90 -29.35
C PRO A 594 11.24 -1.39 -29.59
N PRO A 595 10.33 -0.54 -29.10
CA PRO A 595 10.51 0.90 -29.16
C PRO A 595 11.79 1.29 -28.42
N ASN A 596 12.55 2.22 -29.00
CA ASN A 596 13.73 2.84 -28.38
C ASN A 596 13.37 3.30 -26.96
N ARG A 597 13.78 2.52 -25.95
CA ARG A 597 13.84 2.99 -24.57
C ARG A 597 15.12 3.82 -24.45
N GLU A 598 14.97 5.07 -24.03
CA GLU A 598 16.09 5.84 -23.50
C GLU A 598 16.82 4.98 -22.44
N PRO A 599 18.17 5.02 -22.39
CA PRO A 599 18.91 4.24 -21.38
C PRO A 599 18.42 4.66 -19.99
N ALA A 600 17.92 3.71 -19.23
CA ALA A 600 17.59 3.95 -17.82
C ALA A 600 18.83 4.49 -17.11
N GLU A 601 18.71 5.65 -16.47
CA GLU A 601 19.80 6.24 -15.66
C GLU A 601 20.24 5.20 -14.64
N SER A 602 21.51 4.78 -14.70
CA SER A 602 22.06 3.79 -13.78
C SER A 602 22.10 4.36 -12.35
N HIS A 603 21.60 3.61 -11.38
CA HIS A 603 21.66 4.02 -9.99
C HIS A 603 23.12 4.15 -9.52
N PRO A 604 23.55 5.30 -8.96
CA PRO A 604 24.97 5.57 -8.71
C PRO A 604 25.63 4.62 -7.70
N LEU A 605 24.84 3.98 -6.83
CA LEU A 605 25.34 3.06 -5.79
C LEU A 605 25.15 1.57 -6.13
N VAL A 606 24.68 1.25 -7.34
CA VAL A 606 24.39 -0.13 -7.73
C VAL A 606 25.18 -0.51 -8.98
N ARG A 607 25.85 -1.64 -8.90
CA ARG A 607 26.52 -2.28 -10.02
C ARG A 607 25.72 -3.51 -10.44
N PRO A 608 25.32 -3.66 -11.71
CA PRO A 608 24.68 -4.86 -12.18
C PRO A 608 25.55 -6.09 -11.92
N ALA A 609 24.94 -7.18 -11.47
CA ALA A 609 25.64 -8.45 -11.36
C ALA A 609 26.12 -8.88 -12.76
N PRO A 610 27.38 -9.31 -12.92
CA PRO A 610 27.84 -9.83 -14.19
C PRO A 610 27.05 -11.08 -14.58
N PRO A 611 26.88 -11.35 -15.89
CA PRO A 611 26.14 -12.53 -16.33
C PRO A 611 26.75 -13.80 -15.73
N VAL A 612 25.89 -14.65 -15.21
CA VAL A 612 26.27 -15.95 -14.65
C VAL A 612 26.96 -16.78 -15.73
N ARG A 613 28.22 -17.13 -15.48
CA ARG A 613 28.95 -18.06 -16.35
C ARG A 613 28.48 -19.47 -16.00
N GLN A 614 28.15 -20.26 -17.01
CA GLN A 614 27.91 -21.68 -16.78
C GLN A 614 29.16 -22.29 -16.15
N PRO A 615 29.05 -22.98 -15.01
CA PRO A 615 30.20 -23.57 -14.35
C PRO A 615 30.88 -24.54 -15.30
N THR A 616 32.21 -24.55 -15.26
CA THR A 616 32.96 -25.58 -15.98
C THR A 616 32.79 -26.92 -15.28
N PRO A 617 32.93 -28.05 -15.97
CA PRO A 617 32.80 -29.38 -15.34
C PRO A 617 33.71 -29.56 -14.11
N GLU A 618 34.87 -28.88 -14.07
CA GLU A 618 35.76 -28.88 -12.90
C GLU A 618 35.14 -28.06 -11.73
N GLN A 619 34.49 -26.95 -12.01
CA GLN A 619 33.81 -26.15 -11.00
C GLN A 619 32.54 -26.85 -10.47
N GLU A 620 31.79 -27.53 -11.33
CA GLU A 620 30.67 -28.37 -10.89
C GLU A 620 31.15 -29.48 -9.96
N HIS A 621 32.26 -30.16 -10.31
CA HIS A 621 32.83 -31.20 -9.48
C HIS A 621 33.39 -30.66 -8.15
N GLN A 622 33.94 -29.47 -8.12
CA GLN A 622 34.32 -28.80 -6.87
C GLN A 622 33.13 -28.41 -6.01
N GLN A 623 32.07 -27.91 -6.61
CA GLN A 623 30.82 -27.59 -5.90
C GLN A 623 30.16 -28.84 -5.32
N GLU A 624 30.09 -29.91 -6.11
CA GLU A 624 29.58 -31.22 -5.67
C GLU A 624 30.42 -31.79 -4.53
N LYS A 625 31.74 -31.65 -4.60
CA LYS A 625 32.66 -32.10 -3.55
C LYS A 625 32.49 -31.27 -2.26
N LYS A 626 32.34 -29.94 -2.36
CA LYS A 626 32.05 -29.06 -1.21
C LYS A 626 30.69 -29.38 -0.60
N PHE A 627 29.66 -29.62 -1.43
CA PHE A 627 28.32 -30.00 -0.98
C PHE A 627 28.33 -31.35 -0.26
N ASN A 628 29.00 -32.38 -0.81
CA ASN A 628 29.08 -33.68 -0.20
C ASN A 628 29.86 -33.65 1.11
N GLN A 629 30.95 -32.90 1.18
CA GLN A 629 31.73 -32.70 2.40
C GLN A 629 30.90 -31.97 3.50
N TRP A 630 30.11 -30.98 3.12
CA TRP A 630 29.17 -30.33 4.03
C TRP A 630 28.05 -31.28 4.50
N HIS A 631 27.52 -32.13 3.61
CA HIS A 631 26.48 -33.10 3.92
C HIS A 631 26.99 -34.20 4.87
N GLU A 632 28.25 -34.64 4.73
CA GLU A 632 28.89 -35.61 5.61
C GLU A 632 29.15 -35.03 7.02
N GLN A 633 29.37 -33.74 7.14
CA GLN A 633 29.56 -33.03 8.43
C GLN A 633 28.24 -32.73 9.15
N ARG A 634 27.12 -32.92 8.50
CA ARG A 634 25.81 -32.64 9.09
C ARG A 634 25.50 -33.66 10.19
N PRO A 635 25.26 -33.26 11.46
CA PRO A 635 24.81 -34.16 12.50
C PRO A 635 23.52 -34.86 12.07
N SER A 636 23.44 -36.16 12.16
CA SER A 636 22.20 -36.88 11.95
C SER A 636 21.15 -36.33 12.89
N ALA A 637 20.01 -35.87 12.36
CA ALA A 637 18.92 -35.39 13.18
C ALA A 637 18.58 -36.47 14.22
N PRO A 638 18.44 -36.13 15.51
CA PRO A 638 18.07 -37.12 16.53
C PRO A 638 16.73 -37.76 16.12
N PRO A 639 16.59 -39.09 16.29
CA PRO A 639 15.35 -39.78 15.94
C PRO A 639 14.20 -39.16 16.70
N GLN A 640 13.20 -38.65 16.00
CA GLN A 640 11.95 -38.15 16.60
C GLN A 640 11.37 -39.30 17.44
N GLN A 641 11.46 -39.19 18.77
CA GLN A 641 10.71 -40.05 19.67
C GLN A 641 9.23 -39.81 19.41
N ARG A 642 8.59 -40.75 18.74
CA ARG A 642 7.14 -40.86 18.69
C ARG A 642 6.65 -40.95 20.15
N SER A 643 6.06 -39.90 20.67
CA SER A 643 5.34 -39.92 21.93
C SER A 643 4.23 -40.97 21.83
N GLN A 644 4.38 -42.06 22.58
CA GLN A 644 3.30 -43.02 22.78
C GLN A 644 2.17 -42.35 23.54
N PRO A 645 0.90 -42.60 23.21
CA PRO A 645 -0.21 -42.06 23.97
C PRO A 645 -0.16 -42.64 25.38
N GLN A 646 -0.08 -41.80 26.39
CA GLN A 646 -0.24 -42.17 27.79
C GLN A 646 -1.66 -42.70 28.01
N HIS A 647 -1.77 -43.99 28.32
CA HIS A 647 -2.97 -44.58 28.91
C HIS A 647 -3.25 -43.88 30.24
N SER A 648 -4.36 -43.19 30.34
CA SER A 648 -4.90 -42.68 31.60
C SER A 648 -5.41 -43.83 32.47
N GLU A 649 -4.76 -44.07 33.60
CA GLU A 649 -5.27 -44.96 34.66
C GLU A 649 -6.56 -44.35 35.30
N PRO A 650 -7.54 -45.20 35.68
CA PRO A 650 -8.76 -44.72 36.33
C PRO A 650 -8.51 -44.30 37.77
N ARG A 651 -8.98 -43.12 38.11
CA ARG A 651 -8.94 -42.50 39.44
C ARG A 651 -9.78 -43.33 40.44
N GLN A 652 -9.12 -43.93 41.41
CA GLN A 652 -9.80 -44.58 42.56
C GLN A 652 -10.41 -43.51 43.49
N GLU A 653 -11.71 -43.57 43.68
CA GLU A 653 -12.43 -42.82 44.73
C GLU A 653 -12.07 -43.33 46.12
N LYS A 654 -11.67 -42.43 47.02
CA LYS A 654 -11.54 -42.70 48.46
C LYS A 654 -12.86 -42.47 49.18
N PRO A 655 -13.33 -43.37 50.08
CA PRO A 655 -14.54 -43.18 50.82
C PRO A 655 -14.39 -42.13 51.93
N LYS A 656 -15.43 -41.33 52.11
CA LYS A 656 -15.61 -40.37 53.21
C LYS A 656 -15.76 -41.11 54.54
N LYS A 657 -15.03 -40.67 55.54
CA LYS A 657 -15.41 -40.70 56.95
C LYS A 657 -15.34 -39.28 57.52
#